data_1b031e1e60c2c28b39b1ae10f5046f86
#
_entry.id   1b031e1e60c2c28b39b1ae10f5046f86
#
_cell.length_a   1.000
_cell.length_b   1.000
_cell.length_c   1.000
_cell.angle_alpha   90.00
_cell.angle_beta   90.00
_cell.angle_gamma   90.00
#
_symmetry.space_group_name_H-M   'P 1'
#
loop_
_entity.id
_entity.type
_entity.pdbx_description
1 polymer ?
#
loop_
_entity_poly.entity_id
_entity_poly.type
_entity_poly.pdbx_seq_one_letter_code
_entity_poly.pdbx_strand_id
1 'polypeptide(L)'
;MKLSIVIVNYNVKYFLEQCLHAAQKAASKVSSEIIVVDNDSVDGSCQMVEEKFPDVLLISNKENLGFSKANNQAIRLSKGEYILLLNPDTVVEEDSFLKIVSFMDKTPDAGGLGVKMIDGKGRFLPESKRGLPTPEVAFWKMFGFSRLFPRSRRFGRYHLGYLDNNQIHEVEVLAGAFMLLRHETLNKVGILDEDYFMYGEDIDLSYRITQGGFKNYYFPETTIIHYKGESTKKGSINYVKVFYNAMIIFAKKHFSKGNARRYTLLIYLAIYLLALLNICERFLKTALLPILDALLIYLGFAILLPNWEAYKFEPGYYPPEYLHVAVPIYLLIWIGSIWMNGGYRKNIEFLRIFKGLFWGTLSILVFYSLVNESLRFSRALLLLGSAWAFAVLPAYRFLLSKIPKSGLELAIGKQKRIAIVAAEAESKRIAELIVSSGLKIDTIGFVSPDEAVNHQLYLGNLNQLHEIIRINKIDELIFSSEDIPSQEIIRIMLDLNDLNIDYKIAPPESLSIIGSNSISTAGDLYVVHINSIARENNKKNKRAFDIILSVFLFILSPVLIGFTSNKSSFIGSIFEVMSGRKSWVGYCSANQNQLLPTIKKGILSPASLFSENITDKKKDELDIVYAKDYQLMNDFEIVFKSWRKI
;
A
#
# COMPACT_ATOMS: atom_id res chain seq x y z
N MET A 1 9.36 31.91 21.10
CA MET A 1 8.71 30.80 20.31
C MET A 1 8.03 29.85 21.28
N LYS A 2 6.75 29.55 21.08
CA LYS A 2 6.04 28.61 21.97
C LYS A 2 6.17 27.17 21.50
N LEU A 3 6.13 26.92 20.19
CA LEU A 3 6.06 25.57 19.64
C LEU A 3 7.02 25.40 18.46
N SER A 4 7.82 24.33 18.48
CA SER A 4 8.57 23.85 17.32
C SER A 4 7.94 22.54 16.85
N ILE A 5 7.49 22.49 15.59
CA ILE A 5 6.90 21.32 14.97
C ILE A 5 7.97 20.63 14.11
N VAL A 6 8.31 19.39 14.46
CA VAL A 6 9.34 18.58 13.81
C VAL A 6 8.67 17.46 13.02
N ILE A 7 8.93 17.40 11.72
CA ILE A 7 8.39 16.40 10.81
C ILE A 7 9.54 15.70 10.10
N VAL A 8 9.66 14.38 10.27
CA VAL A 8 10.67 13.58 9.55
C VAL A 8 10.01 12.89 8.36
N ASN A 9 10.52 13.16 7.16
CA ASN A 9 10.01 12.62 5.90
C ASN A 9 10.92 11.55 5.30
N TYR A 10 10.32 10.52 4.71
CA TYR A 10 11.01 9.54 3.88
C TYR A 10 10.07 8.95 2.83
N ASN A 11 10.18 9.43 1.57
CA ASN A 11 9.42 8.93 0.41
C ASN A 11 7.89 8.91 0.58
N VAL A 12 7.31 9.97 1.18
CA VAL A 12 5.86 10.14 1.36
C VAL A 12 5.39 11.54 0.98
N LYS A 13 5.86 12.07 -0.16
CA LYS A 13 5.65 13.42 -0.68
C LYS A 13 4.22 13.94 -0.49
N TYR A 14 3.22 13.18 -0.93
CA TYR A 14 1.83 13.64 -0.92
C TYR A 14 1.24 13.72 0.49
N PHE A 15 1.60 12.78 1.36
CA PHE A 15 1.19 12.83 2.76
C PHE A 15 1.86 13.99 3.48
N LEU A 16 3.15 14.22 3.22
CA LEU A 16 3.88 15.38 3.75
C LEU A 16 3.22 16.69 3.32
N GLU A 17 2.84 16.82 2.04
CA GLU A 17 2.14 18.00 1.52
C GLU A 17 0.84 18.26 2.29
N GLN A 18 0.00 17.23 2.46
CA GLN A 18 -1.24 17.33 3.22
C GLN A 18 -0.99 17.68 4.71
N CYS A 19 -0.01 17.02 5.33
CA CYS A 19 0.38 17.28 6.71
C CYS A 19 0.83 18.74 6.90
N LEU A 20 1.65 19.27 5.98
CA LEU A 20 2.13 20.65 6.04
C LEU A 20 1.00 21.66 5.89
N HIS A 21 0.04 21.46 4.99
CA HIS A 21 -1.13 22.32 4.88
C HIS A 21 -1.94 22.36 6.19
N ALA A 22 -2.20 21.19 6.81
CA ALA A 22 -2.92 21.12 8.08
C ALA A 22 -2.10 21.75 9.23
N ALA A 23 -0.79 21.46 9.29
CA ALA A 23 0.11 22.00 10.32
C ALA A 23 0.25 23.52 10.23
N GLN A 24 0.37 24.10 9.03
CA GLN A 24 0.43 25.57 8.87
C GLN A 24 -0.86 26.26 9.32
N LYS A 25 -2.03 25.69 8.96
CA LYS A 25 -3.33 26.20 9.44
C LYS A 25 -3.41 26.18 10.97
N ALA A 26 -2.97 25.09 11.62
CA ALA A 26 -2.95 24.99 13.08
C ALA A 26 -1.89 25.90 13.73
N ALA A 27 -0.75 26.06 13.07
CA ALA A 27 0.37 26.91 13.53
C ALA A 27 0.04 28.40 13.53
N SER A 28 -0.89 28.86 12.68
CA SER A 28 -1.27 30.27 12.57
C SER A 28 -1.78 30.89 13.88
N LYS A 29 -2.25 30.07 14.82
CA LYS A 29 -2.82 30.50 16.11
C LYS A 29 -1.81 30.49 17.27
N VAL A 30 -0.56 30.06 17.03
CA VAL A 30 0.49 29.91 18.05
C VAL A 30 1.81 30.39 17.49
N SER A 31 2.61 31.10 18.29
CA SER A 31 3.99 31.44 17.88
C SER A 31 4.81 30.18 17.70
N SER A 32 5.02 29.77 16.45
CA SER A 32 5.58 28.45 16.10
C SER A 32 6.52 28.49 14.90
N GLU A 33 7.32 27.45 14.77
CA GLU A 33 8.14 27.14 13.60
C GLU A 33 7.88 25.69 13.16
N ILE A 34 8.05 25.42 11.87
CA ILE A 34 7.96 24.09 11.30
C ILE A 34 9.32 23.71 10.73
N ILE A 35 9.83 22.55 11.14
CA ILE A 35 11.10 21.99 10.69
C ILE A 35 10.83 20.64 10.05
N VAL A 36 11.16 20.50 8.77
CA VAL A 36 11.09 19.23 8.04
C VAL A 36 12.49 18.66 7.89
N VAL A 37 12.68 17.42 8.30
CA VAL A 37 13.91 16.67 8.04
C VAL A 37 13.60 15.60 6.99
N ASP A 38 14.13 15.78 5.81
CA ASP A 38 14.04 14.80 4.74
C ASP A 38 15.18 13.79 4.83
N ASN A 39 14.85 12.52 4.91
CA ASN A 39 15.79 11.43 5.16
C ASN A 39 16.21 10.72 3.87
N ASP A 40 16.69 11.47 2.86
CA ASP A 40 17.12 10.96 1.55
C ASP A 40 15.92 10.46 0.70
N SER A 41 14.88 11.28 0.58
CA SER A 41 13.74 10.97 -0.29
C SER A 41 14.09 11.17 -1.77
N VAL A 42 13.56 10.26 -2.60
CA VAL A 42 13.75 10.27 -4.06
C VAL A 42 12.45 10.55 -4.83
N ASP A 43 11.37 10.90 -4.12
CA ASP A 43 10.02 11.10 -4.67
C ASP A 43 9.71 12.57 -5.00
N GLY A 44 10.68 13.49 -4.85
CA GLY A 44 10.52 14.92 -5.05
C GLY A 44 9.92 15.65 -3.85
N SER A 45 9.99 15.07 -2.64
CA SER A 45 9.54 15.71 -1.40
C SER A 45 10.26 17.01 -1.11
N CYS A 46 11.60 17.05 -1.22
CA CYS A 46 12.39 18.27 -0.95
C CYS A 46 11.97 19.42 -1.86
N GLN A 47 11.89 19.17 -3.17
CA GLN A 47 11.48 20.17 -4.14
C GLN A 47 10.06 20.70 -3.83
N MET A 48 9.13 19.82 -3.49
CA MET A 48 7.76 20.22 -3.13
C MET A 48 7.74 21.13 -1.91
N VAL A 49 8.56 20.83 -0.88
CA VAL A 49 8.64 21.69 0.33
C VAL A 49 9.22 23.06 -0.02
N GLU A 50 10.30 23.13 -0.79
CA GLU A 50 10.94 24.38 -1.21
C GLU A 50 10.01 25.27 -2.04
N GLU A 51 9.23 24.66 -2.96
CA GLU A 51 8.34 25.39 -3.86
C GLU A 51 7.04 25.87 -3.19
N LYS A 52 6.42 25.01 -2.35
CA LYS A 52 5.08 25.27 -1.79
C LYS A 52 5.10 25.80 -0.35
N PHE A 53 6.16 25.56 0.41
CA PHE A 53 6.26 25.87 1.84
C PHE A 53 7.55 26.61 2.18
N PRO A 54 7.81 27.80 1.60
CA PRO A 54 9.08 28.52 1.75
C PRO A 54 9.41 28.94 3.18
N ASP A 55 8.39 29.04 4.07
CA ASP A 55 8.57 29.38 5.48
C ASP A 55 8.98 28.18 6.36
N VAL A 56 9.00 26.98 5.80
CA VAL A 56 9.39 25.76 6.50
C VAL A 56 10.90 25.58 6.43
N LEU A 57 11.53 25.34 7.58
CA LEU A 57 12.95 25.01 7.61
C LEU A 57 13.15 23.55 7.13
N LEU A 58 13.75 23.37 5.96
CA LEU A 58 14.06 22.07 5.40
C LEU A 58 15.51 21.67 5.70
N ILE A 59 15.68 20.46 6.26
CA ILE A 59 16.98 19.79 6.44
C ILE A 59 16.98 18.57 5.53
N SER A 60 17.82 18.53 4.49
CA SER A 60 17.92 17.43 3.56
C SER A 60 19.15 16.58 3.85
N ASN A 61 18.93 15.33 4.28
CA ASN A 61 19.97 14.33 4.51
C ASN A 61 20.34 13.63 3.20
N LYS A 62 21.61 13.22 3.07
CA LYS A 62 22.11 12.47 1.90
C LYS A 62 22.00 10.95 2.06
N GLU A 63 21.52 10.48 3.21
CA GLU A 63 21.29 9.08 3.53
C GLU A 63 20.18 8.98 4.58
N ASN A 64 19.50 7.85 4.65
CA ASN A 64 18.47 7.60 5.66
C ASN A 64 19.12 7.30 7.01
N LEU A 65 19.16 8.29 7.89
CA LEU A 65 19.75 8.21 9.23
C LEU A 65 18.88 7.49 10.26
N GLY A 66 17.62 7.13 9.89
CA GLY A 66 16.61 6.61 10.81
C GLY A 66 15.84 7.72 11.52
N PHE A 67 14.79 7.30 12.24
CA PHE A 67 13.82 8.22 12.83
C PHE A 67 14.40 9.03 14.00
N SER A 68 15.13 8.40 14.92
CA SER A 68 15.68 9.05 16.11
C SER A 68 16.71 10.12 15.75
N LYS A 69 17.68 9.79 14.90
CA LYS A 69 18.74 10.74 14.51
C LYS A 69 18.18 11.93 13.74
N ALA A 70 17.24 11.69 12.81
CA ALA A 70 16.62 12.74 12.03
C ALA A 70 15.81 13.70 12.93
N ASN A 71 14.98 13.19 13.84
CA ASN A 71 14.29 14.04 14.80
C ASN A 71 15.27 14.83 15.68
N ASN A 72 16.35 14.20 16.13
CA ASN A 72 17.34 14.85 16.97
C ASN A 72 18.06 16.02 16.27
N GLN A 73 18.24 15.96 14.94
CA GLN A 73 18.76 17.09 14.17
C GLN A 73 17.85 18.32 14.32
N ALA A 74 16.53 18.14 14.16
CA ALA A 74 15.57 19.21 14.30
C ALA A 74 15.38 19.65 15.76
N ILE A 75 15.34 18.72 16.73
CA ILE A 75 15.22 19.03 18.16
C ILE A 75 16.35 19.97 18.60
N ARG A 76 17.59 19.73 18.16
CA ARG A 76 18.74 20.59 18.51
C ARG A 76 18.66 22.01 17.93
N LEU A 77 17.89 22.21 16.85
CA LEU A 77 17.66 23.50 16.21
C LEU A 77 16.38 24.20 16.71
N SER A 78 15.52 23.45 17.39
CA SER A 78 14.21 23.92 17.86
C SER A 78 14.35 25.00 18.92
N LYS A 79 13.54 26.08 18.76
CA LYS A 79 13.53 27.27 19.65
C LYS A 79 12.28 27.30 20.54
N GLY A 80 11.35 26.39 20.34
CA GLY A 80 10.08 26.33 21.07
C GLY A 80 10.25 25.91 22.53
N GLU A 81 9.40 26.46 23.39
CA GLU A 81 9.22 25.97 24.76
C GLU A 81 8.69 24.53 24.78
N TYR A 82 7.89 24.22 23.76
CA TYR A 82 7.42 22.86 23.47
C TYR A 82 7.91 22.40 22.10
N ILE A 83 8.21 21.12 21.99
CA ILE A 83 8.64 20.46 20.75
C ILE A 83 7.64 19.38 20.42
N LEU A 84 7.01 19.48 19.25
CA LEU A 84 6.06 18.50 18.73
C LEU A 84 6.75 17.62 17.68
N LEU A 85 6.89 16.34 17.95
CA LEU A 85 7.22 15.37 16.92
C LEU A 85 5.93 14.96 16.23
N LEU A 86 5.85 15.15 14.91
CA LEU A 86 4.66 14.91 14.10
C LEU A 86 5.01 14.06 12.88
N ASN A 87 4.30 12.96 12.69
CA ASN A 87 4.51 12.14 11.50
C ASN A 87 3.96 12.81 10.23
N PRO A 88 4.61 12.62 9.06
CA PRO A 88 4.19 13.22 7.80
C PRO A 88 2.86 12.65 7.26
N ASP A 89 2.39 11.51 7.76
CA ASP A 89 1.12 10.87 7.39
C ASP A 89 -0.01 11.18 8.37
N THR A 90 -0.01 12.41 8.93
CA THR A 90 -1.03 12.89 9.86
C THR A 90 -1.77 14.12 9.32
N VAL A 91 -3.02 14.30 9.79
CA VAL A 91 -3.81 15.52 9.58
C VAL A 91 -4.30 16.01 10.94
N VAL A 92 -3.99 17.25 11.27
CA VAL A 92 -4.33 17.90 12.55
C VAL A 92 -5.52 18.85 12.40
N GLU A 93 -6.31 19.03 13.47
CA GLU A 93 -7.34 20.07 13.54
C GLU A 93 -6.71 21.46 13.64
N GLU A 94 -7.40 22.49 13.15
CA GLU A 94 -6.89 23.87 13.10
C GLU A 94 -6.63 24.52 14.47
N ASP A 95 -7.23 24.00 15.53
CA ASP A 95 -7.05 24.49 16.91
C ASP A 95 -6.20 23.54 17.79
N SER A 96 -5.72 22.43 17.21
CA SER A 96 -4.95 21.42 17.93
C SER A 96 -3.77 22.01 18.69
N PHE A 97 -2.96 22.84 18.03
CA PHE A 97 -1.74 23.36 18.64
C PHE A 97 -2.03 24.36 19.77
N LEU A 98 -3.09 25.15 19.61
CA LEU A 98 -3.53 26.05 20.68
C LEU A 98 -4.00 25.28 21.92
N LYS A 99 -4.81 24.21 21.73
CA LYS A 99 -5.33 23.38 22.82
C LYS A 99 -4.22 22.67 23.59
N ILE A 100 -3.28 22.02 22.87
CA ILE A 100 -2.19 21.28 23.52
C ILE A 100 -1.21 22.20 24.25
N VAL A 101 -0.87 23.36 23.69
CA VAL A 101 -0.02 24.35 24.35
C VAL A 101 -0.71 24.88 25.62
N SER A 102 -2.02 25.23 25.51
CA SER A 102 -2.80 25.69 26.68
C SER A 102 -2.87 24.65 27.80
N PHE A 103 -2.99 23.36 27.45
CA PHE A 103 -2.96 22.29 28.45
C PHE A 103 -1.59 22.17 29.12
N MET A 104 -0.50 22.19 28.33
CA MET A 104 0.86 22.09 28.86
C MET A 104 1.22 23.29 29.77
N ASP A 105 0.77 24.50 29.42
CA ASP A 105 0.97 25.70 30.25
C ASP A 105 0.27 25.56 31.61
N LYS A 106 -0.91 24.93 31.68
CA LYS A 106 -1.67 24.70 32.90
C LYS A 106 -1.24 23.48 33.71
N THR A 107 -0.37 22.62 33.13
CA THR A 107 0.01 21.34 33.72
C THR A 107 1.54 21.24 33.79
N PRO A 108 2.17 21.84 34.82
CA PRO A 108 3.64 21.93 34.92
C PRO A 108 4.33 20.54 35.05
N ASP A 109 3.66 19.55 35.60
CA ASP A 109 4.16 18.17 35.75
C ASP A 109 4.08 17.36 34.43
N ALA A 110 3.43 17.91 33.39
CA ALA A 110 3.39 17.27 32.07
C ALA A 110 4.74 17.42 31.37
N GLY A 111 5.46 16.32 31.25
CA GLY A 111 6.70 16.22 30.47
C GLY A 111 6.44 15.91 29.00
N GLY A 112 5.37 15.16 28.72
CA GLY A 112 4.95 14.82 27.38
C GLY A 112 3.44 14.65 27.26
N LEU A 113 2.92 14.84 26.03
CA LEU A 113 1.49 14.75 25.71
C LEU A 113 1.30 14.10 24.34
N GLY A 114 0.35 13.16 24.27
CA GLY A 114 -0.18 12.59 23.04
C GLY A 114 -1.68 12.84 22.93
N VAL A 115 -2.22 12.79 21.72
CA VAL A 115 -3.61 13.14 21.43
C VAL A 115 -4.41 11.92 20.96
N LYS A 116 -5.73 12.09 20.83
CA LYS A 116 -6.61 11.09 20.23
C LYS A 116 -6.30 10.95 18.75
N MET A 117 -6.10 9.70 18.30
CA MET A 117 -5.82 9.39 16.90
C MET A 117 -6.91 8.50 16.32
N ILE A 118 -7.29 8.76 15.07
CA ILE A 118 -8.17 7.92 14.26
C ILE A 118 -7.45 7.49 12.98
N ASP A 119 -7.85 6.34 12.43
CA ASP A 119 -7.38 5.93 11.10
C ASP A 119 -8.14 6.70 10.00
N GLY A 120 -7.72 6.51 8.73
CA GLY A 120 -8.40 7.13 7.60
C GLY A 120 -9.84 6.63 7.36
N LYS A 121 -10.38 5.74 8.20
CA LYS A 121 -11.78 5.30 8.21
C LYS A 121 -12.56 5.83 9.43
N GLY A 122 -12.02 6.79 10.17
CA GLY A 122 -12.62 7.35 11.36
C GLY A 122 -12.56 6.46 12.61
N ARG A 123 -11.85 5.33 12.58
CA ARG A 123 -11.80 4.40 13.71
C ARG A 123 -10.70 4.80 14.68
N PHE A 124 -11.01 4.73 15.97
CA PHE A 124 -10.03 5.00 17.02
C PHE A 124 -8.79 4.10 16.89
N LEU A 125 -7.62 4.70 16.96
CA LEU A 125 -6.35 4.01 16.98
C LEU A 125 -5.93 3.74 18.45
N PRO A 126 -5.87 2.45 18.86
CA PRO A 126 -5.51 2.10 20.23
C PRO A 126 -4.12 2.57 20.68
N GLU A 127 -3.25 2.90 19.73
CA GLU A 127 -1.92 3.45 19.98
C GLU A 127 -1.94 4.86 20.56
N SER A 128 -3.07 5.56 20.54
CA SER A 128 -3.25 6.87 21.16
C SER A 128 -2.91 6.86 22.65
N LYS A 129 -3.11 5.74 23.32
CA LYS A 129 -2.79 5.53 24.74
C LYS A 129 -2.20 4.14 24.94
N ARG A 130 -0.99 4.08 25.48
CA ARG A 130 -0.26 2.83 25.65
C ARG A 130 0.33 2.70 27.04
N GLY A 131 0.32 1.47 27.55
CA GLY A 131 1.11 1.07 28.71
C GLY A 131 2.51 0.63 28.31
N LEU A 132 3.40 0.61 29.29
CA LEU A 132 4.78 0.15 29.10
C LEU A 132 4.78 -1.33 28.69
N PRO A 133 5.49 -1.73 27.64
CA PRO A 133 5.58 -3.10 27.19
C PRO A 133 6.50 -3.93 28.10
N THR A 134 6.08 -4.08 29.35
CA THR A 134 6.74 -5.04 30.24
C THR A 134 6.61 -6.45 29.65
N PRO A 135 7.44 -7.40 30.06
CA PRO A 135 7.38 -8.77 29.53
C PRO A 135 6.04 -9.45 29.65
N GLU A 136 5.36 -9.26 30.75
CA GLU A 136 3.99 -9.77 30.95
C GLU A 136 3.01 -9.12 29.95
N VAL A 137 3.05 -7.80 29.82
CA VAL A 137 2.21 -7.04 28.90
C VAL A 137 2.50 -7.42 27.45
N ALA A 138 3.76 -7.56 27.09
CA ALA A 138 4.17 -8.00 25.75
C ALA A 138 3.69 -9.44 25.45
N PHE A 139 3.79 -10.34 26.44
CA PHE A 139 3.27 -11.72 26.34
C PHE A 139 1.77 -11.72 26.04
N TRP A 140 0.96 -11.00 26.82
CA TRP A 140 -0.48 -10.96 26.59
C TRP A 140 -0.87 -10.38 25.24
N LYS A 141 -0.13 -9.38 24.77
CA LYS A 141 -0.31 -8.82 23.42
C LYS A 141 0.02 -9.83 22.33
N MET A 142 1.17 -10.50 22.43
CA MET A 142 1.65 -11.44 21.42
C MET A 142 0.75 -12.66 21.27
N PHE A 143 0.24 -13.20 22.38
CA PHE A 143 -0.64 -14.35 22.36
C PHE A 143 -2.13 -13.99 22.14
N GLY A 144 -2.43 -12.73 21.83
CA GLY A 144 -3.77 -12.27 21.45
C GLY A 144 -4.74 -12.04 22.62
N PHE A 145 -4.33 -12.27 23.88
CA PHE A 145 -5.17 -12.03 25.06
C PHE A 145 -5.61 -10.57 25.19
N SER A 146 -4.75 -9.62 24.80
CA SER A 146 -5.10 -8.19 24.76
C SER A 146 -6.25 -7.90 23.78
N ARG A 147 -6.40 -8.70 22.72
CA ARG A 147 -7.49 -8.56 21.74
C ARG A 147 -8.77 -9.24 22.21
N LEU A 148 -8.65 -10.37 22.92
CA LEU A 148 -9.79 -11.10 23.48
C LEU A 148 -10.40 -10.37 24.68
N PHE A 149 -9.57 -9.74 25.52
CA PHE A 149 -9.97 -9.06 26.74
C PHE A 149 -9.45 -7.61 26.80
N PRO A 150 -9.87 -6.73 25.86
CA PRO A 150 -9.30 -5.38 25.72
C PRO A 150 -9.57 -4.48 26.93
N ARG A 151 -10.68 -4.70 27.63
CA ARG A 151 -11.09 -3.92 28.85
C ARG A 151 -10.47 -4.46 30.15
N SER A 152 -9.73 -5.56 30.12
CA SER A 152 -9.07 -6.10 31.30
C SER A 152 -7.86 -5.24 31.68
N ARG A 153 -7.76 -4.83 32.96
CA ARG A 153 -6.57 -4.12 33.46
C ARG A 153 -5.30 -4.93 33.35
N ARG A 154 -5.37 -6.27 33.35
CA ARG A 154 -4.21 -7.17 33.19
C ARG A 154 -3.90 -7.43 31.72
N PHE A 155 -4.85 -7.91 30.93
CA PHE A 155 -4.64 -8.32 29.55
C PHE A 155 -4.65 -7.15 28.57
N GLY A 156 -5.48 -6.11 28.82
CA GLY A 156 -5.63 -4.92 28.00
C GLY A 156 -4.61 -3.80 28.30
N ARG A 157 -3.64 -4.04 29.18
CA ARG A 157 -2.69 -3.01 29.66
C ARG A 157 -1.85 -2.40 28.55
N TYR A 158 -1.55 -3.14 27.49
CA TYR A 158 -0.74 -2.61 26.39
C TYR A 158 -1.37 -1.39 25.69
N HIS A 159 -2.68 -1.43 25.45
CA HIS A 159 -3.44 -0.35 24.81
C HIS A 159 -4.33 0.42 25.79
N LEU A 160 -4.23 0.16 27.08
CA LEU A 160 -5.02 0.76 28.13
C LEU A 160 -6.53 0.80 27.79
N GLY A 161 -7.02 -0.31 27.21
CA GLY A 161 -8.40 -0.39 26.67
C GLY A 161 -9.51 -0.30 27.73
N TYR A 162 -9.14 -0.29 28.99
CA TYR A 162 -10.05 -0.06 30.13
C TYR A 162 -10.22 1.44 30.48
N LEU A 163 -9.40 2.34 29.90
CA LEU A 163 -9.52 3.78 30.06
C LEU A 163 -10.47 4.36 29.00
N ASP A 164 -11.24 5.36 29.37
CA ASP A 164 -12.12 6.08 28.44
C ASP A 164 -11.31 6.79 27.34
N ASN A 165 -11.77 6.71 26.09
CA ASN A 165 -11.14 7.33 24.95
C ASN A 165 -11.38 8.85 24.87
N ASN A 166 -12.31 9.38 25.65
CA ASN A 166 -12.75 10.77 25.59
C ASN A 166 -12.39 11.55 26.88
N GLN A 167 -11.58 10.97 27.77
CA GLN A 167 -11.12 11.61 29.00
C GLN A 167 -9.59 11.74 29.00
N ILE A 168 -9.09 12.79 29.66
CA ILE A 168 -7.66 12.99 29.87
C ILE A 168 -7.17 11.92 30.86
N HIS A 169 -6.06 11.26 30.52
CA HIS A 169 -5.44 10.23 31.34
C HIS A 169 -3.94 10.40 31.41
N GLU A 170 -3.36 10.10 32.56
CA GLU A 170 -1.94 9.80 32.64
C GLU A 170 -1.66 8.44 31.95
N VAL A 171 -0.65 8.37 31.10
CA VAL A 171 -0.27 7.19 30.33
C VAL A 171 1.21 6.90 30.45
N GLU A 172 1.60 5.64 30.32
CA GLU A 172 3.01 5.27 30.46
C GLU A 172 3.81 5.59 29.19
N VAL A 173 3.18 5.47 28.00
CA VAL A 173 3.87 5.62 26.70
C VAL A 173 3.04 6.45 25.74
N LEU A 174 3.69 7.47 25.17
CA LEU A 174 3.16 8.31 24.09
C LEU A 174 3.40 7.66 22.72
N ALA A 175 2.63 8.05 21.72
CA ALA A 175 2.83 7.60 20.35
C ALA A 175 3.75 8.56 19.59
N GLY A 176 4.80 8.05 18.96
CA GLY A 176 5.73 8.85 18.15
C GLY A 176 5.09 9.55 16.94
N ALA A 177 3.85 9.20 16.57
CA ALA A 177 3.13 9.85 15.48
C ALA A 177 2.68 11.30 15.83
N PHE A 178 2.42 11.55 17.11
CA PHE A 178 2.14 12.87 17.66
C PHE A 178 2.60 12.88 19.12
N MET A 179 3.77 13.47 19.37
CA MET A 179 4.40 13.51 20.68
C MET A 179 4.84 14.94 20.99
N LEU A 180 4.06 15.65 21.81
CA LEU A 180 4.43 16.97 22.32
C LEU A 180 5.29 16.81 23.56
N LEU A 181 6.41 17.49 23.62
CA LEU A 181 7.43 17.39 24.65
C LEU A 181 7.74 18.78 25.23
N ARG A 182 7.89 18.88 26.54
CA ARG A 182 8.41 20.10 27.18
C ARG A 182 9.92 20.16 26.99
N HIS A 183 10.46 21.28 26.52
CA HIS A 183 11.89 21.43 26.26
C HIS A 183 12.71 21.23 27.56
N GLU A 184 12.24 21.76 28.70
CA GLU A 184 12.84 21.56 30.02
C GLU A 184 12.94 20.05 30.36
N THR A 185 11.92 19.26 30.06
CA THR A 185 11.94 17.81 30.27
C THR A 185 13.05 17.18 29.42
N LEU A 186 13.19 17.55 28.15
CA LEU A 186 14.25 17.02 27.29
C LEU A 186 15.65 17.39 27.80
N ASN A 187 15.82 18.62 28.33
CA ASN A 187 17.08 19.01 28.93
C ASN A 187 17.46 18.15 30.14
N LYS A 188 16.46 17.65 30.89
CA LYS A 188 16.69 16.79 32.06
C LYS A 188 16.89 15.32 31.72
N VAL A 189 16.08 14.78 30.80
CA VAL A 189 16.07 13.32 30.52
C VAL A 189 16.80 12.95 29.23
N GLY A 190 17.23 13.93 28.44
CA GLY A 190 17.84 13.76 27.13
C GLY A 190 16.81 13.64 26.00
N ILE A 191 17.28 13.73 24.76
CA ILE A 191 16.50 13.62 23.53
C ILE A 191 16.29 12.17 23.13
N LEU A 192 15.80 11.89 21.90
CA LEU A 192 15.61 10.50 21.43
C LEU A 192 16.93 9.73 21.43
N ASP A 193 16.87 8.48 21.83
CA ASP A 193 18.04 7.59 21.85
C ASP A 193 18.34 7.09 20.43
N GLU A 194 19.54 7.36 19.94
CA GLU A 194 19.96 7.11 18.56
C GLU A 194 20.34 5.62 18.29
N ASP A 195 20.36 4.76 19.31
CA ASP A 195 20.48 3.31 19.11
C ASP A 195 19.21 2.71 18.49
N TYR A 196 18.08 3.43 18.57
CA TYR A 196 16.85 3.06 17.88
C TYR A 196 16.82 3.69 16.48
N PHE A 197 16.95 2.85 15.45
CA PHE A 197 16.83 3.32 14.07
C PHE A 197 15.38 3.74 13.76
N MET A 198 14.42 2.93 14.19
CA MET A 198 12.97 3.14 14.05
C MET A 198 12.25 2.22 15.02
N TYR A 199 11.17 2.68 15.64
CA TYR A 199 10.40 2.03 16.71
C TYR A 199 11.16 1.88 18.04
N GLY A 200 10.45 2.07 19.12
CA GLY A 200 10.93 1.94 20.49
C GLY A 200 11.57 3.20 21.08
N GLU A 201 11.96 4.17 20.26
CA GLU A 201 12.43 5.49 20.69
C GLU A 201 11.37 6.25 21.46
N ASP A 202 10.10 6.12 21.08
CA ASP A 202 8.95 6.71 21.75
C ASP A 202 8.68 6.05 23.12
N ILE A 203 8.86 4.74 23.21
CA ILE A 203 8.76 3.98 24.46
C ILE A 203 9.89 4.38 25.41
N ASP A 204 11.12 4.42 24.90
CA ASP A 204 12.32 4.77 25.66
C ASP A 204 12.23 6.18 26.23
N LEU A 205 11.90 7.19 25.38
CA LEU A 205 11.76 8.55 25.82
C LEU A 205 10.62 8.70 26.83
N SER A 206 9.44 8.11 26.57
CA SER A 206 8.31 8.13 27.49
C SER A 206 8.67 7.55 28.87
N TYR A 207 9.42 6.45 28.87
CA TYR A 207 9.92 5.83 30.13
C TYR A 207 10.89 6.76 30.85
N ARG A 208 11.86 7.39 30.15
CA ARG A 208 12.80 8.34 30.76
C ARG A 208 12.11 9.59 31.32
N ILE A 209 11.05 10.08 30.65
CA ILE A 209 10.21 11.18 31.14
C ILE A 209 9.64 10.84 32.51
N THR A 210 9.03 9.65 32.67
CA THR A 210 8.46 9.21 33.94
C THR A 210 9.53 8.98 35.02
N GLN A 211 10.70 8.44 34.66
CA GLN A 211 11.83 8.29 35.57
C GLN A 211 12.42 9.64 36.00
N GLY A 212 12.31 10.66 35.13
CA GLY A 212 12.71 12.03 35.41
C GLY A 212 11.76 12.79 36.35
N GLY A 213 10.67 12.15 36.78
CA GLY A 213 9.69 12.75 37.70
C GLY A 213 8.59 13.56 37.02
N PHE A 214 8.51 13.53 35.69
CA PHE A 214 7.41 14.10 34.90
C PHE A 214 6.37 13.05 34.56
N LYS A 215 5.22 13.51 34.02
CA LYS A 215 4.11 12.65 33.58
C LYS A 215 3.89 12.76 32.09
N ASN A 216 3.41 11.68 31.50
CA ASN A 216 2.92 11.62 30.14
C ASN A 216 1.39 11.63 30.14
N TYR A 217 0.78 12.46 29.31
CA TYR A 217 -0.68 12.62 29.26
C TYR A 217 -1.24 12.21 27.89
N TYR A 218 -2.38 11.56 27.93
CA TYR A 218 -3.30 11.39 26.79
C TYR A 218 -4.35 12.50 26.85
N PHE A 219 -4.44 13.29 25.79
CA PHE A 219 -5.32 14.46 25.69
C PHE A 219 -6.30 14.29 24.51
N PRO A 220 -7.58 13.93 24.77
CA PRO A 220 -8.55 13.64 23.71
C PRO A 220 -9.34 14.85 23.20
N GLU A 221 -9.12 16.07 23.75
CA GLU A 221 -9.85 17.28 23.34
C GLU A 221 -9.47 17.78 21.94
N THR A 222 -8.46 17.17 21.33
CA THR A 222 -8.14 17.28 19.91
C THR A 222 -7.90 15.91 19.33
N THR A 223 -8.31 15.73 18.07
CA THR A 223 -8.20 14.46 17.34
C THR A 223 -7.38 14.69 16.07
N ILE A 224 -6.53 13.72 15.74
CA ILE A 224 -5.81 13.73 14.47
C ILE A 224 -6.14 12.48 13.65
N ILE A 225 -6.09 12.62 12.32
CA ILE A 225 -6.07 11.46 11.43
C ILE A 225 -4.60 11.00 11.32
N HIS A 226 -4.36 9.69 11.44
CA HIS A 226 -3.07 9.09 11.20
C HIS A 226 -3.23 7.90 10.24
N TYR A 227 -2.81 8.06 9.00
CA TYR A 227 -2.98 7.06 7.94
C TYR A 227 -2.14 5.80 8.14
N LYS A 228 -1.20 5.82 9.06
CA LYS A 228 -0.42 4.69 9.61
C LYS A 228 0.21 3.74 8.60
N GLY A 229 1.52 3.87 8.46
CA GLY A 229 2.36 2.88 7.76
C GLY A 229 2.62 3.20 6.30
N GLU A 230 2.42 4.46 5.87
CA GLU A 230 2.73 4.90 4.52
C GLU A 230 4.24 4.88 4.25
N SER A 231 5.05 5.32 5.20
CA SER A 231 6.51 5.26 5.11
C SER A 231 7.09 3.86 5.37
N THR A 232 6.30 2.93 5.92
CA THR A 232 6.79 1.57 6.25
C THR A 232 5.83 0.49 5.78
N LYS A 233 6.22 -0.29 4.79
CA LYS A 233 5.43 -1.45 4.34
C LYS A 233 5.34 -2.49 5.47
N LYS A 234 4.22 -2.45 6.21
CA LYS A 234 3.90 -3.46 7.23
C LYS A 234 3.90 -4.86 6.62
N GLY A 235 4.63 -5.74 7.26
CA GLY A 235 4.67 -7.15 6.87
C GLY A 235 5.92 -7.57 6.10
N SER A 236 6.90 -6.71 5.90
CA SER A 236 8.22 -7.16 5.48
C SER A 236 8.93 -7.86 6.66
N ILE A 237 9.75 -8.86 6.38
CA ILE A 237 10.61 -9.53 7.39
C ILE A 237 11.49 -8.49 8.11
N ASN A 238 11.88 -7.43 7.41
CA ASN A 238 12.66 -6.32 7.96
C ASN A 238 11.87 -5.53 9.04
N TYR A 239 10.58 -5.26 8.84
CA TYR A 239 9.74 -4.59 9.83
C TYR A 239 9.72 -5.36 11.16
N VAL A 240 9.46 -6.67 11.08
CA VAL A 240 9.42 -7.56 12.24
C VAL A 240 10.77 -7.54 12.96
N LYS A 241 11.87 -7.67 12.22
CA LYS A 241 13.23 -7.66 12.78
C LYS A 241 13.57 -6.34 13.49
N VAL A 242 13.26 -5.19 12.86
CA VAL A 242 13.55 -3.86 13.43
C VAL A 242 12.73 -3.61 14.69
N PHE A 243 11.42 -3.92 14.68
CA PHE A 243 10.54 -3.75 15.83
C PHE A 243 10.99 -4.59 17.03
N TYR A 244 11.31 -5.87 16.82
CA TYR A 244 11.74 -6.72 17.93
C TYR A 244 13.15 -6.40 18.42
N ASN A 245 14.04 -5.95 17.52
CA ASN A 245 15.35 -5.46 17.93
C ASN A 245 15.23 -4.25 18.86
N ALA A 246 14.32 -3.32 18.56
CA ALA A 246 14.01 -2.20 19.43
C ALA A 246 13.56 -2.63 20.84
N MET A 247 12.71 -3.66 20.92
CA MET A 247 12.27 -4.23 22.20
C MET A 247 13.43 -4.86 22.99
N ILE A 248 14.39 -5.48 22.29
CA ILE A 248 15.60 -6.04 22.93
C ILE A 248 16.51 -4.93 23.44
N ILE A 249 16.68 -3.84 22.66
CA ILE A 249 17.46 -2.66 23.08
C ILE A 249 16.85 -2.09 24.36
N PHE A 250 15.52 -1.87 24.37
CA PHE A 250 14.79 -1.36 25.53
C PHE A 250 15.01 -2.25 26.77
N ALA A 251 14.82 -3.56 26.61
CA ALA A 251 14.99 -4.51 27.72
C ALA A 251 16.43 -4.51 28.28
N LYS A 252 17.45 -4.42 27.42
CA LYS A 252 18.86 -4.38 27.82
C LYS A 252 19.21 -3.09 28.57
N LYS A 253 18.60 -1.95 28.19
CA LYS A 253 18.87 -0.65 28.79
C LYS A 253 18.18 -0.46 30.14
N HIS A 254 16.94 -0.93 30.25
CA HIS A 254 16.07 -0.55 31.36
C HIS A 254 15.74 -1.68 32.34
N PHE A 255 16.04 -2.95 32.01
CA PHE A 255 15.79 -4.05 32.93
C PHE A 255 17.07 -4.62 33.55
N SER A 256 16.97 -5.16 34.77
CA SER A 256 18.13 -5.77 35.48
C SER A 256 18.76 -6.91 34.67
N LYS A 257 20.11 -7.04 34.72
CA LYS A 257 20.89 -7.99 33.92
C LYS A 257 20.39 -9.45 34.00
N GLY A 258 19.89 -9.92 35.14
CA GLY A 258 19.37 -11.28 35.34
C GLY A 258 18.03 -11.52 34.63
N ASN A 259 17.13 -10.54 34.65
CA ASN A 259 15.85 -10.59 33.99
C ASN A 259 15.98 -10.32 32.48
N ALA A 260 16.86 -9.41 32.07
CA ALA A 260 17.09 -9.08 30.66
C ALA A 260 17.48 -10.33 29.83
N ARG A 261 18.27 -11.27 30.38
CA ARG A 261 18.70 -12.49 29.68
C ARG A 261 17.55 -13.48 29.45
N ARG A 262 16.70 -13.68 30.46
CA ARG A 262 15.52 -14.56 30.37
C ARG A 262 14.49 -13.95 29.39
N TYR A 263 14.32 -12.64 29.43
CA TYR A 263 13.42 -11.91 28.52
C TYR A 263 13.90 -11.93 27.08
N THR A 264 15.18 -11.70 26.86
CA THR A 264 15.76 -11.79 25.52
C THR A 264 15.50 -13.16 24.91
N LEU A 265 15.66 -14.24 25.69
CA LEU A 265 15.38 -15.61 25.23
C LEU A 265 13.90 -15.80 24.88
N LEU A 266 12.96 -15.32 25.75
CA LEU A 266 11.52 -15.40 25.51
C LEU A 266 11.08 -14.57 24.31
N ILE A 267 11.67 -13.38 24.13
CA ILE A 267 11.42 -12.53 22.96
C ILE A 267 11.87 -13.23 21.68
N TYR A 268 13.09 -13.82 21.65
CA TYR A 268 13.55 -14.57 20.48
C TYR A 268 12.65 -15.77 20.17
N LEU A 269 12.30 -16.56 21.19
CA LEU A 269 11.38 -17.70 21.02
C LEU A 269 10.04 -17.24 20.42
N ALA A 270 9.49 -16.16 20.94
CA ALA A 270 8.23 -15.60 20.47
C ALA A 270 8.35 -15.00 19.05
N ILE A 271 9.48 -14.34 18.71
CA ILE A 271 9.76 -13.86 17.36
C ILE A 271 9.75 -15.02 16.37
N TYR A 272 10.49 -16.09 16.66
CA TYR A 272 10.56 -17.24 15.76
C TYR A 272 9.20 -17.95 15.64
N LEU A 273 8.47 -18.08 16.75
CA LEU A 273 7.12 -18.67 16.72
C LEU A 273 6.15 -17.82 15.90
N LEU A 274 6.11 -16.50 16.13
CA LEU A 274 5.26 -15.59 15.36
C LEU A 274 5.70 -15.49 13.90
N ALA A 275 7.00 -15.50 13.62
CA ALA A 275 7.51 -15.53 12.26
C ALA A 275 7.05 -16.82 11.55
N LEU A 276 7.16 -17.97 12.22
CA LEU A 276 6.70 -19.27 11.72
C LEU A 276 5.18 -19.23 11.47
N LEU A 277 4.39 -18.78 12.44
CA LEU A 277 2.94 -18.66 12.31
C LEU A 277 2.54 -17.72 11.15
N ASN A 278 3.22 -16.58 11.02
CA ASN A 278 2.99 -15.65 9.91
C ASN A 278 3.38 -16.24 8.54
N ILE A 279 4.48 -16.98 8.49
CA ILE A 279 4.89 -17.70 7.27
C ILE A 279 3.85 -18.77 6.92
N CYS A 280 3.43 -19.57 7.90
CA CYS A 280 2.37 -20.56 7.72
C CYS A 280 1.05 -19.93 7.29
N GLU A 281 0.64 -18.83 7.91
CA GLU A 281 -0.60 -18.11 7.54
C GLU A 281 -0.51 -17.54 6.12
N ARG A 282 0.62 -16.94 5.75
CA ARG A 282 0.83 -16.44 4.38
C ARG A 282 0.87 -17.57 3.38
N PHE A 283 1.58 -18.64 3.70
CA PHE A 283 1.63 -19.82 2.85
C PHE A 283 0.23 -20.41 2.65
N LEU A 284 -0.51 -20.62 3.73
CA LEU A 284 -1.89 -21.10 3.67
C LEU A 284 -2.79 -20.17 2.85
N LYS A 285 -2.76 -18.86 3.09
CA LYS A 285 -3.56 -17.89 2.33
C LYS A 285 -3.20 -17.85 0.85
N THR A 286 -1.92 -18.05 0.49
CA THR A 286 -1.46 -18.02 -0.89
C THR A 286 -1.64 -19.36 -1.58
N ALA A 287 -1.41 -20.47 -0.86
CA ALA A 287 -1.46 -21.83 -1.39
C ALA A 287 -2.86 -22.45 -1.38
N LEU A 288 -3.80 -21.93 -0.56
CA LEU A 288 -5.12 -22.52 -0.38
C LEU A 288 -5.89 -22.65 -1.71
N LEU A 289 -5.95 -21.60 -2.52
CA LEU A 289 -6.65 -21.65 -3.81
C LEU A 289 -5.96 -22.59 -4.82
N PRO A 290 -4.63 -22.52 -5.04
CA PRO A 290 -3.94 -23.50 -5.86
C PRO A 290 -4.12 -24.95 -5.40
N ILE A 291 -4.11 -25.21 -4.10
CA ILE A 291 -4.32 -26.56 -3.53
C ILE A 291 -5.76 -27.04 -3.78
N LEU A 292 -6.75 -26.16 -3.57
CA LEU A 292 -8.15 -26.49 -3.87
C LEU A 292 -8.37 -26.74 -5.37
N ASP A 293 -7.76 -25.93 -6.24
CA ASP A 293 -7.79 -26.16 -7.69
C ASP A 293 -7.19 -27.52 -8.04
N ALA A 294 -6.01 -27.84 -7.50
CA ALA A 294 -5.35 -29.12 -7.71
C ALA A 294 -6.24 -30.29 -7.25
N LEU A 295 -6.81 -30.18 -6.06
CA LEU A 295 -7.69 -31.21 -5.48
C LEU A 295 -8.93 -31.43 -6.35
N LEU A 296 -9.62 -30.36 -6.75
CA LEU A 296 -10.83 -30.43 -7.56
C LEU A 296 -10.58 -30.98 -8.95
N ILE A 297 -9.47 -30.60 -9.59
CA ILE A 297 -9.09 -31.16 -10.89
C ILE A 297 -8.72 -32.66 -10.74
N TYR A 298 -7.92 -32.99 -9.71
CA TYR A 298 -7.53 -34.39 -9.45
C TYR A 298 -8.75 -35.28 -9.19
N LEU A 299 -9.69 -34.83 -8.35
CA LEU A 299 -10.97 -35.51 -8.12
C LEU A 299 -11.76 -35.68 -9.41
N GLY A 300 -11.75 -34.67 -10.30
CA GLY A 300 -12.37 -34.80 -11.62
C GLY A 300 -11.79 -35.95 -12.42
N PHE A 301 -10.46 -36.05 -12.48
CA PHE A 301 -9.84 -37.21 -13.18
C PHE A 301 -10.11 -38.53 -12.48
N ALA A 302 -10.12 -38.59 -11.17
CA ALA A 302 -10.43 -39.78 -10.40
C ALA A 302 -11.87 -40.29 -10.64
N ILE A 303 -12.80 -39.36 -10.94
CA ILE A 303 -14.19 -39.68 -11.32
C ILE A 303 -14.30 -40.04 -12.83
N LEU A 304 -13.67 -39.23 -13.68
CA LEU A 304 -13.76 -39.35 -15.13
C LEU A 304 -13.11 -40.64 -15.64
N LEU A 305 -11.99 -41.05 -15.07
CA LEU A 305 -11.21 -42.21 -15.52
C LEU A 305 -12.02 -43.51 -15.47
N PRO A 306 -12.57 -43.96 -14.33
CA PRO A 306 -13.33 -45.24 -14.30
C PRO A 306 -14.61 -45.20 -15.13
N ASN A 307 -15.27 -44.02 -15.22
CA ASN A 307 -16.44 -43.86 -16.07
C ASN A 307 -16.10 -43.93 -17.57
N TRP A 308 -14.94 -43.39 -17.96
CA TRP A 308 -14.47 -43.48 -19.34
C TRP A 308 -14.02 -44.89 -19.72
N GLU A 309 -13.36 -45.63 -18.79
CA GLU A 309 -13.01 -47.04 -18.97
C GLU A 309 -14.26 -47.87 -19.13
N ALA A 310 -15.24 -47.73 -18.24
CA ALA A 310 -16.50 -48.46 -18.30
C ALA A 310 -17.29 -48.19 -19.60
N TYR A 311 -17.17 -46.98 -20.17
CA TYR A 311 -17.87 -46.62 -21.41
C TYR A 311 -17.18 -47.15 -22.67
N LYS A 312 -15.86 -47.16 -22.73
CA LYS A 312 -15.11 -47.37 -23.99
C LYS A 312 -14.16 -48.57 -23.96
N PHE A 313 -13.75 -49.00 -22.78
CA PHE A 313 -12.77 -50.07 -22.57
C PHE A 313 -13.22 -51.00 -21.43
N GLU A 314 -12.31 -51.85 -20.98
CA GLU A 314 -12.51 -52.63 -19.75
C GLU A 314 -11.98 -51.86 -18.53
N PRO A 315 -12.57 -52.08 -17.33
CA PRO A 315 -12.05 -51.48 -16.09
C PRO A 315 -10.57 -51.81 -15.86
N GLY A 316 -9.76 -50.81 -15.57
CA GLY A 316 -8.30 -50.98 -15.38
C GLY A 316 -7.48 -50.93 -16.67
N TYR A 317 -8.04 -50.43 -17.77
CA TYR A 317 -7.34 -50.27 -19.04
C TYR A 317 -6.15 -49.30 -18.96
N TYR A 318 -6.28 -48.19 -18.21
CA TYR A 318 -5.20 -47.26 -18.02
C TYR A 318 -4.35 -47.62 -16.81
N PRO A 319 -3.00 -47.59 -16.93
CA PRO A 319 -2.12 -47.93 -15.83
C PRO A 319 -2.17 -46.87 -14.71
N PRO A 320 -1.82 -47.23 -13.45
CA PRO A 320 -1.85 -46.34 -12.32
C PRO A 320 -1.02 -45.06 -12.50
N GLU A 321 0.03 -45.09 -13.34
CA GLU A 321 0.89 -43.97 -13.70
C GLU A 321 0.12 -42.81 -14.31
N TYR A 322 -1.04 -43.08 -14.93
CA TYR A 322 -1.89 -42.04 -15.47
C TYR A 322 -2.35 -41.05 -14.38
N LEU A 323 -2.91 -41.56 -13.27
CA LEU A 323 -3.37 -40.74 -12.16
C LEU A 323 -2.21 -40.24 -11.29
N HIS A 324 -1.15 -41.04 -11.12
CA HIS A 324 -0.10 -40.71 -10.18
C HIS A 324 1.07 -39.90 -10.78
N VAL A 325 1.22 -39.88 -12.12
CA VAL A 325 2.30 -39.18 -12.80
C VAL A 325 1.74 -38.16 -13.81
N ALA A 326 0.92 -38.60 -14.77
CA ALA A 326 0.47 -37.70 -15.83
C ALA A 326 -0.46 -36.60 -15.33
N VAL A 327 -1.44 -36.93 -14.50
CA VAL A 327 -2.39 -35.95 -13.95
C VAL A 327 -1.68 -34.92 -13.05
N PRO A 328 -0.78 -35.25 -12.14
CA PRO A 328 0.04 -34.26 -11.42
C PRO A 328 0.84 -33.31 -12.32
N ILE A 329 1.39 -33.78 -13.43
CA ILE A 329 2.07 -32.93 -14.41
C ILE A 329 1.08 -31.93 -15.04
N TYR A 330 -0.11 -32.40 -15.44
CA TYR A 330 -1.15 -31.53 -15.98
C TYR A 330 -1.59 -30.49 -14.97
N LEU A 331 -1.74 -30.84 -13.68
CA LEU A 331 -2.06 -29.95 -12.60
C LEU A 331 -1.01 -28.84 -12.44
N LEU A 332 0.28 -29.18 -12.47
CA LEU A 332 1.36 -28.20 -12.36
C LEU A 332 1.31 -27.19 -13.52
N ILE A 333 1.04 -27.66 -14.75
CA ILE A 333 0.95 -26.80 -15.93
C ILE A 333 -0.28 -25.88 -15.82
N TRP A 334 -1.46 -26.38 -15.46
CA TRP A 334 -2.66 -25.55 -15.30
C TRP A 334 -2.51 -24.53 -14.18
N ILE A 335 -2.06 -24.96 -12.99
CA ILE A 335 -1.86 -24.06 -11.85
C ILE A 335 -0.83 -22.99 -12.19
N GLY A 336 0.29 -23.35 -12.81
CA GLY A 336 1.30 -22.42 -13.27
C GLY A 336 0.75 -21.42 -14.29
N SER A 337 -0.03 -21.90 -15.27
CA SER A 337 -0.66 -21.04 -16.26
C SER A 337 -1.71 -20.09 -15.66
N ILE A 338 -2.54 -20.57 -14.73
CA ILE A 338 -3.50 -19.72 -14.00
C ILE A 338 -2.77 -18.67 -13.18
N TRP A 339 -1.67 -19.03 -12.51
CA TRP A 339 -0.84 -18.11 -11.74
C TRP A 339 -0.21 -17.04 -12.62
N MET A 340 0.38 -17.40 -13.75
CA MET A 340 0.96 -16.46 -14.72
C MET A 340 -0.08 -15.47 -15.28
N ASN A 341 -1.32 -15.90 -15.48
CA ASN A 341 -2.42 -15.04 -15.92
C ASN A 341 -3.09 -14.26 -14.78
N GLY A 342 -2.55 -14.34 -13.54
CA GLY A 342 -3.06 -13.58 -12.39
C GLY A 342 -4.38 -14.12 -11.83
N GLY A 343 -4.72 -15.40 -12.08
CA GLY A 343 -5.95 -16.03 -11.63
C GLY A 343 -6.04 -16.28 -10.11
N TYR A 344 -4.95 -16.05 -9.36
CA TYR A 344 -4.90 -16.18 -7.89
C TYR A 344 -4.85 -14.82 -7.16
N ARG A 345 -5.22 -13.71 -7.85
CA ARG A 345 -5.37 -12.41 -7.20
C ARG A 345 -6.64 -12.40 -6.34
N LYS A 346 -6.66 -11.52 -5.31
CA LYS A 346 -7.81 -11.37 -4.40
C LYS A 346 -9.12 -11.08 -5.14
N ASN A 347 -9.04 -10.26 -6.18
CA ASN A 347 -10.19 -9.96 -7.03
C ASN A 347 -10.31 -11.04 -8.10
N ILE A 348 -11.38 -11.83 -8.01
CA ILE A 348 -11.65 -12.93 -8.95
C ILE A 348 -12.14 -12.32 -10.27
N GLU A 349 -11.31 -12.41 -11.29
CA GLU A 349 -11.69 -12.17 -12.68
C GLU A 349 -11.77 -13.52 -13.40
N PHE A 350 -12.96 -13.98 -13.70
CA PHE A 350 -13.18 -15.26 -14.40
C PHE A 350 -12.40 -15.35 -15.70
N LEU A 351 -12.30 -14.22 -16.44
CA LEU A 351 -11.55 -14.19 -17.70
C LEU A 351 -10.07 -14.57 -17.52
N ARG A 352 -9.44 -14.24 -16.39
CA ARG A 352 -8.05 -14.64 -16.10
C ARG A 352 -7.93 -16.13 -15.85
N ILE A 353 -8.92 -16.72 -15.18
CA ILE A 353 -8.96 -18.16 -14.94
C ILE A 353 -9.15 -18.88 -16.28
N PHE A 354 -10.11 -18.44 -17.09
CA PHE A 354 -10.34 -19.02 -18.43
C PHE A 354 -9.11 -18.91 -19.32
N LYS A 355 -8.44 -17.75 -19.37
CA LYS A 355 -7.17 -17.59 -20.11
C LYS A 355 -6.09 -18.54 -19.59
N GLY A 356 -5.95 -18.67 -18.25
CA GLY A 356 -5.00 -19.60 -17.65
C GLY A 356 -5.27 -21.06 -18.00
N LEU A 357 -6.51 -21.50 -17.92
CA LEU A 357 -6.92 -22.85 -18.31
C LEU A 357 -6.72 -23.11 -19.81
N PHE A 358 -7.08 -22.13 -20.65
CA PHE A 358 -6.90 -22.23 -22.10
C PHE A 358 -5.42 -22.40 -22.47
N TRP A 359 -4.54 -21.51 -22.02
CA TRP A 359 -3.12 -21.60 -22.30
C TRP A 359 -2.48 -22.82 -21.66
N GLY A 360 -2.91 -23.21 -20.45
CA GLY A 360 -2.47 -24.44 -19.80
C GLY A 360 -2.85 -25.68 -20.60
N THR A 361 -4.10 -25.79 -21.06
CA THR A 361 -4.57 -26.91 -21.89
C THR A 361 -3.82 -26.96 -23.21
N LEU A 362 -3.61 -25.82 -23.87
CA LEU A 362 -2.83 -25.73 -25.10
C LEU A 362 -1.39 -26.23 -24.89
N SER A 363 -0.76 -25.78 -23.79
CA SER A 363 0.60 -26.22 -23.44
C SER A 363 0.68 -27.70 -23.18
N ILE A 364 -0.32 -28.30 -22.49
CA ILE A 364 -0.39 -29.75 -22.26
C ILE A 364 -0.54 -30.48 -23.59
N LEU A 365 -1.39 -30.00 -24.49
CA LEU A 365 -1.59 -30.62 -25.81
C LEU A 365 -0.31 -30.58 -26.67
N VAL A 366 0.41 -29.46 -26.65
CA VAL A 366 1.71 -29.36 -27.34
C VAL A 366 2.72 -30.33 -26.72
N PHE A 367 2.83 -30.34 -25.39
CA PHE A 367 3.72 -31.26 -24.68
C PHE A 367 3.35 -32.73 -24.98
N TYR A 368 2.06 -33.03 -24.90
CA TYR A 368 1.53 -34.36 -25.21
C TYR A 368 1.91 -34.83 -26.64
N SER A 369 1.97 -33.89 -27.61
CA SER A 369 2.36 -34.24 -29.00
C SER A 369 3.86 -34.55 -29.16
N LEU A 370 4.69 -34.05 -28.26
CA LEU A 370 6.16 -34.19 -28.30
C LEU A 370 6.68 -35.38 -27.48
N VAL A 371 5.88 -35.86 -26.53
CA VAL A 371 6.27 -36.99 -25.65
C VAL A 371 6.15 -38.33 -26.37
N ASN A 372 6.96 -39.30 -25.91
CA ASN A 372 6.97 -40.66 -26.46
C ASN A 372 5.59 -41.35 -26.36
N GLU A 373 5.26 -42.23 -27.29
CA GLU A 373 3.96 -42.92 -27.33
C GLU A 373 3.60 -43.67 -26.04
N SER A 374 4.57 -44.22 -25.34
CA SER A 374 4.38 -44.92 -24.07
C SER A 374 3.82 -44.03 -22.94
N LEU A 375 3.94 -42.71 -23.06
CA LEU A 375 3.46 -41.71 -22.08
C LEU A 375 2.23 -40.95 -22.60
N ARG A 376 1.70 -41.31 -23.78
CA ARG A 376 0.48 -40.71 -24.35
C ARG A 376 -0.75 -41.54 -23.98
N PHE A 377 -1.31 -41.31 -22.81
CA PHE A 377 -2.40 -42.15 -22.31
C PHE A 377 -3.74 -41.94 -23.04
N SER A 378 -4.32 -40.72 -22.98
CA SER A 378 -5.62 -40.44 -23.59
C SER A 378 -5.86 -38.97 -23.89
N ARG A 379 -6.07 -38.62 -25.16
CA ARG A 379 -6.47 -37.27 -25.57
C ARG A 379 -7.88 -36.91 -25.08
N ALA A 380 -8.79 -37.92 -25.11
CA ALA A 380 -10.17 -37.71 -24.70
C ALA A 380 -10.26 -37.39 -23.20
N LEU A 381 -9.55 -38.12 -22.34
CA LEU A 381 -9.51 -37.83 -20.89
C LEU A 381 -8.88 -36.46 -20.60
N LEU A 382 -7.86 -36.04 -21.34
CA LEU A 382 -7.29 -34.73 -21.21
C LEU A 382 -8.31 -33.63 -21.55
N LEU A 383 -9.06 -33.76 -22.64
CA LEU A 383 -10.10 -32.81 -23.02
C LEU A 383 -11.28 -32.80 -22.03
N LEU A 384 -11.72 -33.98 -21.58
CA LEU A 384 -12.77 -34.11 -20.55
C LEU A 384 -12.33 -33.49 -19.22
N GLY A 385 -11.08 -33.75 -18.80
CA GLY A 385 -10.50 -33.12 -17.61
C GLY A 385 -10.36 -31.59 -17.74
N SER A 386 -10.01 -31.09 -18.94
CA SER A 386 -10.03 -29.65 -19.23
C SER A 386 -11.45 -29.10 -19.12
N ALA A 387 -12.43 -29.70 -19.73
CA ALA A 387 -13.85 -29.28 -19.65
C ALA A 387 -14.35 -29.27 -18.20
N TRP A 388 -13.98 -30.27 -17.40
CA TRP A 388 -14.25 -30.32 -15.97
C TRP A 388 -13.63 -29.14 -15.25
N ALA A 389 -12.35 -28.83 -15.49
CA ALA A 389 -11.66 -27.70 -14.87
C ALA A 389 -12.29 -26.37 -15.26
N PHE A 390 -12.67 -26.17 -16.53
CA PHE A 390 -13.37 -24.98 -17.02
C PHE A 390 -14.74 -24.79 -16.37
N ALA A 391 -15.43 -25.85 -15.97
CA ALA A 391 -16.72 -25.76 -15.29
C ALA A 391 -16.56 -25.58 -13.78
N VAL A 392 -15.75 -26.41 -13.14
CA VAL A 392 -15.69 -26.49 -11.67
C VAL A 392 -14.92 -25.34 -11.03
N LEU A 393 -13.79 -24.90 -11.62
CA LEU A 393 -12.98 -23.84 -11.01
C LEU A 393 -13.70 -22.49 -10.93
N PRO A 394 -14.37 -21.99 -11.97
CA PRO A 394 -15.18 -20.78 -11.83
C PRO A 394 -16.38 -20.97 -10.89
N ALA A 395 -17.04 -22.11 -10.94
CA ALA A 395 -18.24 -22.38 -10.14
C ALA A 395 -17.95 -22.33 -8.63
N TYR A 396 -16.94 -23.07 -8.15
CA TYR A 396 -16.64 -23.07 -6.72
C TYR A 396 -16.14 -21.70 -6.24
N ARG A 397 -15.37 -20.98 -7.07
CA ARG A 397 -14.91 -19.63 -6.72
C ARG A 397 -16.06 -18.62 -6.65
N PHE A 398 -17.05 -18.77 -7.54
CA PHE A 398 -18.29 -18.01 -7.46
C PHE A 398 -19.03 -18.29 -6.14
N LEU A 399 -19.13 -19.56 -5.72
CA LEU A 399 -19.73 -19.92 -4.44
C LEU A 399 -18.95 -19.36 -3.25
N LEU A 400 -17.62 -19.47 -3.27
CA LEU A 400 -16.76 -18.92 -2.22
C LEU A 400 -16.89 -17.39 -2.11
N SER A 401 -17.06 -16.67 -3.22
CA SER A 401 -17.19 -15.20 -3.21
C SER A 401 -18.46 -14.71 -2.50
N LYS A 402 -19.47 -15.56 -2.35
CA LYS A 402 -20.72 -15.26 -1.61
C LYS A 402 -20.58 -15.45 -0.10
N ILE A 403 -19.52 -16.08 0.37
CA ILE A 403 -19.29 -16.30 1.80
C ILE A 403 -18.70 -15.02 2.41
N PRO A 404 -19.40 -14.34 3.36
CA PRO A 404 -18.85 -13.20 4.06
C PRO A 404 -17.51 -13.56 4.73
N LYS A 405 -16.49 -12.71 4.60
CA LYS A 405 -15.14 -12.91 5.14
C LYS A 405 -14.26 -13.95 4.42
N SER A 406 -14.65 -14.49 3.27
CA SER A 406 -13.78 -15.38 2.48
C SER A 406 -12.51 -14.66 1.97
N GLY A 407 -12.50 -13.33 1.97
CA GLY A 407 -11.42 -12.51 1.42
C GLY A 407 -11.32 -12.55 -0.11
N LEU A 408 -12.27 -13.22 -0.76
CA LEU A 408 -12.39 -13.31 -2.21
C LEU A 408 -13.55 -12.42 -2.66
N GLU A 409 -13.24 -11.37 -3.39
CA GLU A 409 -14.22 -10.49 -4.01
C GLU A 409 -14.29 -10.77 -5.50
N LEU A 410 -15.51 -10.90 -6.03
CA LEU A 410 -15.70 -10.92 -7.47
C LEU A 410 -15.31 -9.55 -8.01
N ALA A 411 -14.34 -9.51 -8.91
CA ALA A 411 -14.06 -8.36 -9.75
C ALA A 411 -15.10 -8.25 -10.88
N ILE A 412 -16.37 -8.41 -10.57
CA ILE A 412 -17.44 -7.87 -11.40
C ILE A 412 -17.33 -6.37 -11.12
N GLY A 413 -16.72 -5.63 -12.05
CA GLY A 413 -16.40 -4.22 -11.95
C GLY A 413 -17.36 -3.45 -11.05
N LYS A 414 -17.13 -3.52 -9.75
CA LYS A 414 -17.88 -2.71 -8.79
C LYS A 414 -17.42 -1.30 -9.05
N GLN A 415 -18.17 -0.61 -9.87
CA GLN A 415 -17.96 0.79 -10.14
C GLN A 415 -18.24 1.49 -8.82
N LYS A 416 -17.27 2.27 -8.33
CA LYS A 416 -17.42 3.03 -7.08
C LYS A 416 -18.36 4.20 -7.32
N ARG A 417 -19.25 4.45 -6.37
CA ARG A 417 -20.07 5.65 -6.27
C ARG A 417 -19.40 6.62 -5.33
N ILE A 418 -19.04 7.77 -5.87
CA ILE A 418 -18.22 8.76 -5.19
C ILE A 418 -19.06 9.99 -4.94
N ALA A 419 -18.98 10.56 -3.74
CA ALA A 419 -19.47 11.89 -3.46
C ALA A 419 -18.30 12.81 -3.12
N ILE A 420 -18.28 13.99 -3.72
CA ILE A 420 -17.29 15.04 -3.50
C ILE A 420 -17.95 16.13 -2.67
N VAL A 421 -17.36 16.44 -1.53
CA VAL A 421 -17.82 17.49 -0.61
C VAL A 421 -16.90 18.71 -0.80
N ALA A 422 -17.36 19.69 -1.56
CA ALA A 422 -16.55 20.84 -1.95
C ALA A 422 -17.41 21.96 -2.56
N ALA A 423 -16.87 23.18 -2.62
CA ALA A 423 -17.41 24.26 -3.43
C ALA A 423 -17.34 23.93 -4.94
N GLU A 424 -18.06 24.66 -5.79
CA GLU A 424 -18.24 24.32 -7.21
C GLU A 424 -16.91 24.17 -7.97
N ALA A 425 -15.98 25.13 -7.79
CA ALA A 425 -14.69 25.12 -8.48
C ALA A 425 -13.86 23.88 -8.11
N GLU A 426 -13.75 23.60 -6.81
CA GLU A 426 -13.02 22.45 -6.27
C GLU A 426 -13.72 21.12 -6.63
N SER A 427 -15.04 21.06 -6.61
CA SER A 427 -15.79 19.88 -7.04
C SER A 427 -15.45 19.49 -8.47
N LYS A 428 -15.36 20.45 -9.39
CA LYS A 428 -14.98 20.24 -10.79
C LYS A 428 -13.52 19.78 -10.91
N ARG A 429 -12.59 20.46 -10.23
CA ARG A 429 -11.16 20.08 -10.19
C ARG A 429 -10.97 18.66 -9.71
N ILE A 430 -11.58 18.30 -8.58
CA ILE A 430 -11.48 16.96 -7.98
C ILE A 430 -12.11 15.91 -8.92
N ALA A 431 -13.26 16.19 -9.53
CA ALA A 431 -13.88 15.27 -10.48
C ALA A 431 -13.00 15.02 -11.71
N GLU A 432 -12.35 16.05 -12.26
CA GLU A 432 -11.39 15.91 -13.37
C GLU A 432 -10.19 15.06 -12.98
N LEU A 433 -9.64 15.24 -11.76
CA LEU A 433 -8.56 14.41 -11.24
C LEU A 433 -8.97 12.93 -11.14
N ILE A 434 -10.18 12.66 -10.67
CA ILE A 434 -10.71 11.31 -10.55
C ILE A 434 -10.89 10.66 -11.93
N VAL A 435 -11.49 11.37 -12.87
CA VAL A 435 -11.67 10.88 -14.25
C VAL A 435 -10.33 10.63 -14.92
N SER A 436 -9.36 11.55 -14.76
CA SER A 436 -8.01 11.39 -15.31
C SER A 436 -7.24 10.22 -14.71
N SER A 437 -7.61 9.75 -13.51
CA SER A 437 -6.99 8.58 -12.85
C SER A 437 -7.29 7.25 -13.54
N GLY A 438 -8.26 7.19 -14.46
CA GLY A 438 -8.65 5.99 -15.21
C GLY A 438 -9.43 4.95 -14.38
N LEU A 439 -9.99 5.36 -13.25
CA LEU A 439 -10.82 4.48 -12.40
C LEU A 439 -12.18 4.23 -13.05
N LYS A 440 -12.70 3.02 -12.85
CA LYS A 440 -14.08 2.69 -13.25
C LYS A 440 -15.04 3.23 -12.19
N ILE A 441 -15.64 4.36 -12.49
CA ILE A 441 -16.57 5.08 -11.61
C ILE A 441 -17.99 4.88 -12.18
N ASP A 442 -18.96 4.65 -11.31
CA ASP A 442 -20.39 4.57 -11.66
C ASP A 442 -20.99 5.99 -11.71
N THR A 443 -20.84 6.71 -10.61
CA THR A 443 -21.44 8.04 -10.45
C THR A 443 -20.56 8.91 -9.58
N ILE A 444 -20.41 10.18 -9.95
CA ILE A 444 -19.81 11.22 -9.12
C ILE A 444 -20.95 12.18 -8.76
N GLY A 445 -21.24 12.31 -7.46
CA GLY A 445 -22.17 13.29 -6.91
C GLY A 445 -21.43 14.41 -6.21
N PHE A 446 -22.01 15.61 -6.17
CA PHE A 446 -21.46 16.73 -5.41
C PHE A 446 -22.31 17.02 -4.18
N VAL A 447 -21.69 17.40 -3.08
CA VAL A 447 -22.32 17.82 -1.85
C VAL A 447 -21.78 19.19 -1.47
N SER A 448 -22.70 20.14 -1.23
CA SER A 448 -22.31 21.52 -0.88
C SER A 448 -21.79 21.59 0.56
N PRO A 449 -20.67 22.31 0.80
CA PRO A 449 -20.26 22.67 2.16
C PRO A 449 -21.22 23.66 2.82
N ASP A 450 -21.92 24.48 2.03
CA ASP A 450 -22.81 25.53 2.50
C ASP A 450 -24.27 25.04 2.61
N GLU A 451 -25.06 25.71 3.46
CA GLU A 451 -26.51 25.43 3.61
C GLU A 451 -27.34 25.83 2.38
N ALA A 452 -26.93 26.89 1.68
CA ALA A 452 -27.56 27.35 0.46
C ALA A 452 -27.16 26.47 -0.74
N VAL A 453 -28.04 25.60 -1.17
CA VAL A 453 -27.75 24.59 -2.20
C VAL A 453 -28.32 24.96 -3.55
N ASN A 454 -27.50 24.92 -4.58
CA ASN A 454 -27.97 24.85 -5.96
C ASN A 454 -28.32 23.39 -6.31
N HIS A 455 -29.61 23.04 -6.21
CA HIS A 455 -30.10 21.67 -6.44
C HIS A 455 -29.90 21.12 -7.87
N GLN A 456 -29.48 21.95 -8.82
CA GLN A 456 -29.10 21.44 -10.14
C GLN A 456 -27.72 20.81 -10.19
N LEU A 457 -26.81 21.21 -9.28
CA LEU A 457 -25.43 20.74 -9.24
C LEU A 457 -25.18 19.76 -8.09
N TYR A 458 -25.80 20.00 -6.93
CA TYR A 458 -25.53 19.28 -5.69
C TYR A 458 -26.66 18.32 -5.33
N LEU A 459 -26.29 17.17 -4.75
CA LEU A 459 -27.21 16.20 -4.17
C LEU A 459 -27.87 16.70 -2.87
N GLY A 460 -27.27 17.69 -2.24
CA GLY A 460 -27.67 18.32 -1.00
C GLY A 460 -26.48 18.98 -0.30
N ASN A 461 -26.59 19.24 0.99
CA ASN A 461 -25.55 19.86 1.83
C ASN A 461 -24.98 18.92 2.88
N LEU A 462 -24.00 19.40 3.66
CA LEU A 462 -23.35 18.63 4.72
C LEU A 462 -24.33 18.08 5.77
N ASN A 463 -25.37 18.84 6.13
CA ASN A 463 -26.36 18.40 7.13
C ASN A 463 -27.17 17.18 6.66
N GLN A 464 -27.28 16.97 5.36
CA GLN A 464 -28.00 15.87 4.72
C GLN A 464 -27.08 14.70 4.33
N LEU A 465 -25.79 14.77 4.67
CA LEU A 465 -24.77 13.83 4.19
C LEU A 465 -25.10 12.36 4.52
N HIS A 466 -25.63 12.09 5.71
CA HIS A 466 -26.03 10.75 6.13
C HIS A 466 -27.13 10.16 5.21
N GLU A 467 -28.12 10.96 4.85
CA GLU A 467 -29.20 10.55 3.94
C GLU A 467 -28.70 10.39 2.51
N ILE A 468 -27.87 11.34 2.02
CA ILE A 468 -27.25 11.29 0.69
C ILE A 468 -26.48 9.98 0.51
N ILE A 469 -25.68 9.60 1.50
CA ILE A 469 -24.90 8.36 1.49
C ILE A 469 -25.80 7.13 1.36
N ARG A 470 -26.88 7.07 2.16
CA ARG A 470 -27.80 5.92 2.17
C ARG A 470 -28.62 5.81 0.89
N ILE A 471 -29.17 6.92 0.41
CA ILE A 471 -30.04 6.96 -0.78
C ILE A 471 -29.21 6.65 -2.04
N ASN A 472 -28.08 7.30 -2.20
CA ASN A 472 -27.22 7.14 -3.38
C ASN A 472 -26.24 5.98 -3.28
N LYS A 473 -26.20 5.26 -2.12
CA LYS A 473 -25.31 4.14 -1.84
C LYS A 473 -23.84 4.50 -2.12
N ILE A 474 -23.41 5.63 -1.58
CA ILE A 474 -22.05 6.13 -1.75
C ILE A 474 -21.05 5.16 -1.11
N ASP A 475 -20.04 4.78 -1.86
CA ASP A 475 -18.96 3.91 -1.41
C ASP A 475 -17.76 4.72 -0.88
N GLU A 476 -17.58 5.97 -1.39
CA GLU A 476 -16.43 6.80 -1.08
C GLU A 476 -16.80 8.29 -0.99
N LEU A 477 -16.31 8.98 0.05
CA LEU A 477 -16.42 10.42 0.25
C LEU A 477 -15.06 11.08 0.05
N ILE A 478 -15.04 12.17 -0.72
CA ILE A 478 -13.84 12.97 -0.96
C ILE A 478 -14.11 14.40 -0.49
N PHE A 479 -13.32 14.87 0.47
CA PHE A 479 -13.41 16.21 1.01
C PHE A 479 -12.36 17.13 0.38
N SER A 480 -12.74 18.36 0.02
CA SER A 480 -11.79 19.43 -0.27
C SER A 480 -11.29 20.04 1.03
N SER A 481 -9.99 19.98 1.31
CA SER A 481 -9.41 20.66 2.47
C SER A 481 -9.21 22.17 2.26
N GLU A 482 -9.52 22.68 1.05
CA GLU A 482 -9.67 24.12 0.75
C GLU A 482 -10.95 24.65 1.39
N ASP A 483 -12.08 23.96 1.14
CA ASP A 483 -13.41 24.43 1.49
C ASP A 483 -13.85 23.97 2.88
N ILE A 484 -13.34 22.83 3.38
CA ILE A 484 -13.80 22.22 4.62
C ILE A 484 -12.62 22.14 5.61
N PRO A 485 -12.76 22.71 6.81
CA PRO A 485 -11.76 22.58 7.87
C PRO A 485 -11.51 21.12 8.25
N SER A 486 -10.26 20.79 8.60
CA SER A 486 -9.88 19.45 9.06
C SER A 486 -10.67 19.01 10.29
N GLN A 487 -10.99 19.93 11.18
CA GLN A 487 -11.85 19.69 12.37
C GLN A 487 -13.23 19.17 11.95
N GLU A 488 -13.84 19.79 10.94
CA GLU A 488 -15.15 19.37 10.44
C GLU A 488 -15.08 18.02 9.71
N ILE A 489 -14.03 17.80 8.91
CA ILE A 489 -13.78 16.50 8.26
C ILE A 489 -13.66 15.39 9.31
N ILE A 490 -12.86 15.61 10.36
CA ILE A 490 -12.67 14.65 11.45
C ILE A 490 -14.00 14.39 12.18
N ARG A 491 -14.79 15.44 12.44
CA ARG A 491 -16.12 15.30 13.06
C ARG A 491 -17.03 14.41 12.22
N ILE A 492 -17.13 14.67 10.93
CA ILE A 492 -17.96 13.88 10.00
C ILE A 492 -17.48 12.42 9.95
N MET A 493 -16.16 12.19 9.90
CA MET A 493 -15.61 10.82 9.90
C MET A 493 -15.94 10.06 11.19
N LEU A 494 -15.98 10.75 12.35
CA LEU A 494 -16.37 10.15 13.63
C LEU A 494 -17.87 9.86 13.70
N ASP A 495 -18.70 10.75 13.17
CA ASP A 495 -20.18 10.61 13.17
C ASP A 495 -20.66 9.49 12.23
N LEU A 496 -19.94 9.29 11.13
CA LEU A 496 -20.27 8.31 10.09
C LEU A 496 -19.47 6.99 10.20
N ASN A 497 -18.75 6.76 11.29
CA ASN A 497 -17.83 5.63 11.44
C ASN A 497 -18.52 4.24 11.35
N ASP A 498 -19.84 4.18 11.62
CA ASP A 498 -20.66 2.96 11.52
C ASP A 498 -20.96 2.59 10.05
N LEU A 499 -20.83 3.54 9.13
CA LEU A 499 -21.01 3.31 7.72
C LEU A 499 -19.68 2.80 7.12
N ASN A 500 -19.75 1.75 6.31
CA ASN A 500 -18.54 1.19 5.68
C ASN A 500 -18.17 2.01 4.43
N ILE A 501 -17.69 3.24 4.64
CA ILE A 501 -17.34 4.21 3.62
C ILE A 501 -15.83 4.44 3.67
N ASP A 502 -15.24 4.64 2.49
CA ASP A 502 -13.86 5.09 2.36
C ASP A 502 -13.84 6.64 2.33
N TYR A 503 -12.98 7.25 3.13
CA TYR A 503 -12.80 8.70 3.16
C TYR A 503 -11.48 9.09 2.50
N LYS A 504 -11.52 10.18 1.73
CA LYS A 504 -10.34 10.79 1.11
C LYS A 504 -10.36 12.30 1.27
N ILE A 505 -9.19 12.90 1.25
CA ILE A 505 -9.02 14.34 1.32
C ILE A 505 -8.20 14.79 0.11
N ALA A 506 -8.68 15.82 -0.57
CA ALA A 506 -8.00 16.51 -1.65
C ALA A 506 -7.36 17.79 -1.10
N PRO A 507 -6.02 17.89 -1.05
CA PRO A 507 -5.35 19.12 -0.66
C PRO A 507 -5.54 20.24 -1.69
N PRO A 508 -5.40 21.51 -1.29
CA PRO A 508 -5.47 22.64 -2.20
C PRO A 508 -4.44 22.52 -3.32
N GLU A 509 -4.80 22.87 -4.54
CA GLU A 509 -3.91 22.90 -5.72
C GLU A 509 -3.09 21.60 -5.94
N SER A 510 -3.42 20.52 -5.24
CA SER A 510 -2.70 19.25 -5.33
C SER A 510 -3.25 18.38 -6.47
N LEU A 511 -2.35 17.66 -7.13
CA LEU A 511 -2.69 16.60 -8.11
C LEU A 511 -2.96 15.26 -7.43
N SER A 512 -3.10 15.23 -6.10
CA SER A 512 -3.32 14.01 -5.32
C SER A 512 -4.58 14.09 -4.48
N ILE A 513 -5.22 12.93 -4.28
CA ILE A 513 -6.34 12.73 -3.37
C ILE A 513 -5.95 11.56 -2.45
N ILE A 514 -5.91 11.80 -1.14
CA ILE A 514 -5.28 10.92 -0.16
C ILE A 514 -6.32 10.29 0.76
N GLY A 515 -6.17 9.01 1.05
CA GLY A 515 -7.08 8.28 1.95
C GLY A 515 -6.50 6.97 2.48
N SER A 516 -7.27 6.26 3.29
CA SER A 516 -6.84 5.10 4.09
C SER A 516 -6.39 3.87 3.32
N ASN A 517 -6.71 3.74 2.05
CA ASN A 517 -6.39 2.56 1.23
C ASN A 517 -5.25 2.82 0.24
N SER A 518 -4.60 3.96 0.36
CA SER A 518 -3.55 4.41 -0.57
C SER A 518 -2.35 3.47 -0.67
N ILE A 519 -2.12 2.62 0.35
CA ILE A 519 -0.97 1.69 0.42
C ILE A 519 -1.23 0.35 -0.26
N SER A 520 -2.47 -0.14 -0.23
CA SER A 520 -2.75 -1.56 -0.53
C SER A 520 -3.07 -1.84 -1.99
N THR A 521 -3.54 -0.86 -2.73
CA THR A 521 -3.97 -0.98 -4.11
C THR A 521 -3.49 0.22 -4.92
N ALA A 522 -2.75 -0.04 -5.99
CA ALA A 522 -2.28 0.98 -6.93
C ALA A 522 -3.41 1.79 -7.61
N GLY A 523 -4.67 1.61 -7.19
CA GLY A 523 -5.87 2.26 -7.67
C GLY A 523 -6.59 3.16 -6.66
N ASP A 524 -6.12 3.23 -5.40
CA ASP A 524 -6.83 3.95 -4.34
C ASP A 524 -6.20 5.29 -3.95
N LEU A 525 -4.98 5.58 -4.37
CA LEU A 525 -4.42 6.91 -4.40
C LEU A 525 -4.77 7.51 -5.76
N TYR A 526 -5.67 8.49 -5.80
CA TYR A 526 -5.93 9.25 -7.02
C TYR A 526 -4.80 10.26 -7.23
N VAL A 527 -3.66 9.74 -7.63
CA VAL A 527 -2.55 10.52 -8.16
C VAL A 527 -2.49 10.20 -9.64
N VAL A 528 -2.23 11.17 -10.45
CA VAL A 528 -1.74 10.93 -11.81
C VAL A 528 -0.38 10.24 -11.65
N HIS A 529 -0.38 8.92 -11.52
CA HIS A 529 0.84 8.14 -11.29
C HIS A 529 1.62 7.99 -12.59
N ILE A 530 2.54 8.90 -12.81
CA ILE A 530 3.56 8.81 -13.86
C ILE A 530 4.64 7.76 -13.52
N ASN A 531 4.50 7.01 -12.42
CA ASN A 531 5.60 6.23 -11.83
C ASN A 531 5.44 4.70 -11.84
N SER A 532 4.50 4.10 -12.57
CA SER A 532 4.34 2.63 -12.55
C SER A 532 5.55 1.89 -13.15
N ILE A 533 6.17 2.45 -14.20
CA ILE A 533 7.39 1.89 -14.81
C ILE A 533 8.63 2.05 -13.92
N ALA A 534 8.63 3.02 -13.01
CA ALA A 534 9.73 3.27 -12.07
C ALA A 534 9.83 2.22 -10.96
N ARG A 535 8.80 1.41 -10.71
CA ARG A 535 8.83 0.35 -9.70
C ARG A 535 9.96 -0.63 -9.98
N GLU A 536 10.77 -0.96 -8.97
CA GLU A 536 11.90 -1.88 -9.11
C GLU A 536 11.53 -3.21 -9.76
N ASN A 537 10.36 -3.77 -9.39
CA ASN A 537 9.87 -5.01 -9.99
C ASN A 537 9.57 -4.84 -11.49
N ASN A 538 9.01 -3.69 -11.90
CA ASN A 538 8.73 -3.41 -13.32
C ASN A 538 10.01 -3.19 -14.10
N LYS A 539 11.01 -2.50 -13.54
CA LYS A 539 12.35 -2.35 -14.13
C LYS A 539 13.05 -3.71 -14.31
N LYS A 540 12.98 -4.58 -13.29
CA LYS A 540 13.54 -5.94 -13.35
C LYS A 540 12.81 -6.80 -14.38
N ASN A 541 11.47 -6.79 -14.38
CA ASN A 541 10.65 -7.54 -15.34
C ASN A 541 10.87 -7.05 -16.78
N LYS A 542 10.94 -5.72 -16.97
CA LYS A 542 11.28 -5.11 -18.27
C LYS A 542 12.64 -5.57 -18.76
N ARG A 543 13.65 -5.56 -17.89
CA ARG A 543 14.99 -6.01 -18.26
C ARG A 543 15.04 -7.50 -18.55
N ALA A 544 14.35 -8.33 -17.78
CA ALA A 544 14.24 -9.77 -18.06
C ALA A 544 13.57 -10.02 -19.41
N PHE A 545 12.49 -9.29 -19.71
CA PHE A 545 11.83 -9.34 -21.00
C PHE A 545 12.77 -8.95 -22.15
N ASP A 546 13.50 -7.85 -22.01
CA ASP A 546 14.47 -7.38 -23.00
C ASP A 546 15.51 -8.47 -23.33
N ILE A 547 16.04 -9.17 -22.32
CA ILE A 547 17.03 -10.22 -22.49
C ILE A 547 16.40 -11.45 -23.15
N ILE A 548 15.28 -11.95 -22.61
CA ILE A 548 14.61 -13.16 -23.10
C ILE A 548 14.18 -12.98 -24.56
N LEU A 549 13.58 -11.83 -24.87
CA LEU A 549 13.16 -11.53 -26.24
C LEU A 549 14.37 -11.38 -27.18
N SER A 550 15.46 -10.77 -26.73
CA SER A 550 16.67 -10.66 -27.54
C SER A 550 17.28 -12.02 -27.87
N VAL A 551 17.35 -12.94 -26.91
CA VAL A 551 17.82 -14.31 -27.13
C VAL A 551 16.90 -15.04 -28.12
N PHE A 552 15.58 -14.91 -27.95
CA PHE A 552 14.60 -15.51 -28.85
C PHE A 552 14.71 -14.98 -30.27
N LEU A 553 14.81 -13.64 -30.44
CA LEU A 553 14.99 -13.01 -31.76
C LEU A 553 16.34 -13.34 -32.37
N PHE A 554 17.40 -13.52 -31.57
CA PHE A 554 18.70 -13.96 -32.05
C PHE A 554 18.63 -15.37 -32.63
N ILE A 555 17.99 -16.31 -31.97
CA ILE A 555 17.80 -17.69 -32.44
C ILE A 555 16.97 -17.71 -33.73
N LEU A 556 15.94 -16.87 -33.81
CA LEU A 556 15.06 -16.79 -35.00
C LEU A 556 15.61 -15.86 -36.09
N SER A 557 16.71 -15.15 -35.85
CA SER A 557 17.28 -14.17 -36.79
C SER A 557 17.55 -14.73 -38.20
N PRO A 558 17.98 -15.99 -38.43
CA PRO A 558 18.17 -16.51 -39.78
C PRO A 558 16.89 -16.52 -40.63
N VAL A 559 15.73 -16.70 -39.97
CA VAL A 559 14.42 -16.69 -40.62
C VAL A 559 13.85 -15.27 -40.71
N LEU A 560 13.95 -14.49 -39.63
CA LEU A 560 13.33 -13.17 -39.54
C LEU A 560 14.02 -12.08 -40.35
N ILE A 561 15.32 -12.21 -40.57
CA ILE A 561 16.13 -11.27 -41.38
C ILE A 561 15.60 -11.06 -42.80
N GLY A 562 14.92 -12.11 -43.36
CA GLY A 562 14.29 -12.03 -44.68
C GLY A 562 13.06 -11.10 -44.72
N PHE A 563 12.46 -10.81 -43.56
CA PHE A 563 11.20 -10.05 -43.44
C PHE A 563 11.40 -8.66 -42.83
N THR A 564 12.62 -8.28 -42.40
CA THR A 564 12.92 -6.97 -41.81
C THR A 564 13.36 -5.98 -42.89
N SER A 565 13.00 -4.71 -42.72
CA SER A 565 13.32 -3.63 -43.68
C SER A 565 14.82 -3.27 -43.71
N ASN A 566 15.53 -3.44 -42.59
CA ASN A 566 16.97 -3.12 -42.48
C ASN A 566 17.74 -4.22 -41.71
N LYS A 567 18.38 -5.11 -42.44
CA LYS A 567 19.05 -6.32 -41.95
C LYS A 567 20.18 -6.06 -40.93
N SER A 568 21.00 -5.05 -41.18
CA SER A 568 22.12 -4.71 -40.28
C SER A 568 21.65 -4.03 -39.00
N SER A 569 20.61 -3.22 -39.07
CA SER A 569 19.98 -2.58 -37.91
C SER A 569 19.34 -3.59 -36.99
N PHE A 570 18.68 -4.63 -37.54
CA PHE A 570 18.00 -5.66 -36.74
C PHE A 570 18.98 -6.42 -35.83
N ILE A 571 20.09 -6.92 -36.38
CA ILE A 571 21.13 -7.60 -35.58
C ILE A 571 21.78 -6.65 -34.58
N GLY A 572 22.12 -5.43 -35.00
CA GLY A 572 22.67 -4.40 -34.13
C GLY A 572 21.74 -4.10 -32.92
N SER A 573 20.44 -3.99 -33.18
CA SER A 573 19.43 -3.75 -32.14
C SER A 573 19.38 -4.87 -31.11
N ILE A 574 19.48 -6.14 -31.52
CA ILE A 574 19.53 -7.29 -30.60
C ILE A 574 20.71 -7.16 -29.64
N PHE A 575 21.92 -6.84 -30.16
CA PHE A 575 23.10 -6.69 -29.30
C PHE A 575 23.07 -5.44 -28.41
N GLU A 576 22.52 -4.32 -28.89
CA GLU A 576 22.35 -3.11 -28.07
C GLU A 576 21.38 -3.34 -26.89
N VAL A 577 20.32 -4.10 -27.12
CA VAL A 577 19.37 -4.44 -26.06
C VAL A 577 19.96 -5.49 -25.11
N MET A 578 20.64 -6.54 -25.61
CA MET A 578 21.32 -7.53 -24.79
C MET A 578 22.40 -6.89 -23.89
N SER A 579 23.22 -5.99 -24.43
CA SER A 579 24.23 -5.26 -23.65
C SER A 579 23.66 -4.25 -22.67
N GLY A 580 22.36 -3.95 -22.76
CA GLY A 580 21.67 -3.02 -21.87
C GLY A 580 21.88 -1.55 -22.22
N ARG A 581 22.37 -1.24 -23.42
CA ARG A 581 22.46 0.15 -23.92
C ARG A 581 21.10 0.70 -24.31
N LYS A 582 20.21 -0.15 -24.84
CA LYS A 582 18.82 0.17 -25.21
C LYS A 582 17.84 -0.82 -24.59
N SER A 583 16.54 -0.56 -24.76
CA SER A 583 15.42 -1.45 -24.45
C SER A 583 14.62 -1.69 -25.74
N TRP A 584 13.85 -2.77 -25.82
CA TRP A 584 12.97 -2.99 -26.97
C TRP A 584 11.92 -1.90 -27.10
N VAL A 585 11.36 -1.44 -25.97
CA VAL A 585 10.35 -0.37 -25.96
C VAL A 585 10.78 0.76 -25.03
N GLY A 586 10.66 2.01 -25.48
CA GLY A 586 10.94 3.23 -24.72
C GLY A 586 9.91 4.31 -25.01
N TYR A 587 10.16 5.54 -24.52
CA TYR A 587 9.31 6.68 -24.80
C TYR A 587 9.36 7.13 -26.26
N CYS A 588 8.29 7.80 -26.70
CA CYS A 588 8.17 8.37 -28.03
C CYS A 588 9.04 9.61 -28.19
N SER A 589 9.11 10.46 -27.14
CA SER A 589 9.79 11.74 -27.15
C SER A 589 11.25 11.60 -26.78
N ALA A 590 12.16 12.17 -27.58
CA ALA A 590 13.59 12.20 -27.29
C ALA A 590 13.93 13.13 -26.12
N ASN A 591 13.16 14.21 -25.93
CA ASN A 591 13.22 15.09 -24.76
C ASN A 591 12.34 14.48 -23.67
N GLN A 592 12.98 13.85 -22.70
CA GLN A 592 12.27 13.38 -21.50
C GLN A 592 11.64 14.60 -20.83
N ASN A 593 10.30 14.68 -20.84
CA ASN A 593 9.58 15.58 -19.95
C ASN A 593 10.13 15.34 -18.55
N GLN A 594 10.53 16.39 -17.83
CA GLN A 594 11.11 16.30 -16.47
C GLN A 594 10.21 15.53 -15.47
N LEU A 595 8.96 15.29 -15.84
CA LEU A 595 7.94 14.58 -15.05
C LEU A 595 7.93 13.05 -15.29
N LEU A 596 8.64 12.51 -16.30
CA LEU A 596 8.61 11.08 -16.60
C LEU A 596 9.81 10.35 -15.98
N PRO A 597 9.59 9.12 -15.42
CA PRO A 597 10.68 8.31 -14.91
C PRO A 597 11.73 8.00 -16.00
N THR A 598 13.00 8.08 -15.65
CA THR A 598 14.09 7.73 -16.57
C THR A 598 14.06 6.24 -16.92
N ILE A 599 13.93 5.94 -18.23
CA ILE A 599 14.07 4.60 -18.79
C ILE A 599 15.09 4.64 -19.94
N LYS A 600 15.59 3.46 -20.34
CA LYS A 600 16.51 3.35 -21.46
C LYS A 600 15.80 3.71 -22.78
N LYS A 601 16.53 4.30 -23.72
CA LYS A 601 16.01 4.61 -25.06
C LYS A 601 15.50 3.32 -25.72
N GLY A 602 14.27 3.36 -26.23
CA GLY A 602 13.66 2.23 -26.94
C GLY A 602 14.10 2.13 -28.39
N ILE A 603 14.09 0.92 -28.93
CA ILE A 603 14.13 0.66 -30.38
C ILE A 603 12.75 1.01 -30.96
N LEU A 604 11.68 0.64 -30.25
CA LEU A 604 10.28 0.93 -30.53
C LEU A 604 9.69 1.82 -29.44
N SER A 605 8.55 2.43 -29.71
CA SER A 605 7.80 3.24 -28.76
C SER A 605 6.30 2.97 -28.89
N PRO A 606 5.46 3.40 -27.93
CA PRO A 606 4.01 3.30 -28.07
C PRO A 606 3.45 3.90 -29.35
N ALA A 607 4.10 4.94 -29.90
CA ALA A 607 3.76 5.54 -31.18
C ALA A 607 3.96 4.58 -32.37
N SER A 608 4.80 3.54 -32.20
CA SER A 608 5.06 2.56 -33.26
C SER A 608 3.82 1.73 -33.65
N LEU A 609 2.79 1.68 -32.76
CA LEU A 609 1.51 1.02 -33.04
C LEU A 609 0.66 1.75 -34.08
N PHE A 610 0.96 3.01 -34.36
CA PHE A 610 0.19 3.84 -35.28
C PHE A 610 0.91 3.98 -36.60
N SER A 611 0.15 4.07 -37.69
CA SER A 611 0.67 4.19 -39.06
C SER A 611 0.78 5.63 -39.54
N GLU A 612 0.17 6.60 -38.85
CA GLU A 612 0.17 8.02 -39.21
C GLU A 612 1.12 8.84 -38.36
N ASN A 613 1.58 9.98 -38.88
CA ASN A 613 2.38 10.94 -38.12
C ASN A 613 1.55 11.53 -36.98
N ILE A 614 1.90 11.15 -35.77
CA ILE A 614 1.23 11.59 -34.55
C ILE A 614 1.80 12.93 -34.10
N THR A 615 0.94 13.87 -33.69
CA THR A 615 1.36 15.17 -33.14
C THR A 615 2.18 15.00 -31.86
N ASP A 616 3.10 15.90 -31.58
CA ASP A 616 3.99 15.80 -30.41
C ASP A 616 3.18 15.78 -29.11
N LYS A 617 2.09 16.53 -29.00
CA LYS A 617 1.17 16.47 -27.86
C LYS A 617 0.62 15.05 -27.63
N LYS A 618 0.27 14.33 -28.68
CA LYS A 618 -0.25 12.97 -28.59
C LYS A 618 0.85 11.94 -28.26
N LYS A 619 2.11 12.21 -28.66
CA LYS A 619 3.28 11.42 -28.23
C LYS A 619 3.49 11.57 -26.71
N ASP A 620 3.41 12.79 -26.18
CA ASP A 620 3.54 13.04 -24.75
C ASP A 620 2.41 12.36 -23.94
N GLU A 621 1.17 12.38 -24.43
CA GLU A 621 0.06 11.64 -23.82
C GLU A 621 0.30 10.12 -23.80
N LEU A 622 0.82 9.56 -24.91
CA LEU A 622 1.16 8.14 -25.00
C LEU A 622 2.30 7.77 -24.04
N ASP A 623 3.30 8.62 -23.89
CA ASP A 623 4.41 8.41 -22.96
C ASP A 623 3.93 8.45 -21.50
N ILE A 624 3.03 9.38 -21.17
CA ILE A 624 2.38 9.45 -19.84
C ILE A 624 1.61 8.16 -19.56
N VAL A 625 0.77 7.71 -20.49
CA VAL A 625 -0.02 6.47 -20.35
C VAL A 625 0.89 5.25 -20.21
N TYR A 626 1.92 5.16 -21.03
CA TYR A 626 2.90 4.07 -20.99
C TYR A 626 3.68 4.03 -19.66
N ALA A 627 4.09 5.19 -19.16
CA ALA A 627 4.77 5.30 -17.88
C ALA A 627 3.86 4.96 -16.70
N LYS A 628 2.59 5.41 -16.75
CA LYS A 628 1.58 5.28 -15.69
C LYS A 628 1.07 3.85 -15.56
N ASP A 629 0.70 3.23 -16.68
CA ASP A 629 0.01 1.93 -16.72
C ASP A 629 0.92 0.84 -17.31
N TYR A 630 2.22 0.91 -17.01
CA TYR A 630 3.18 -0.04 -17.54
C TYR A 630 2.83 -1.48 -17.14
N GLN A 631 2.63 -2.31 -18.14
CA GLN A 631 2.50 -3.76 -18.03
C GLN A 631 3.47 -4.39 -19.03
N LEU A 632 4.13 -5.48 -18.64
CA LEU A 632 5.04 -6.21 -19.53
C LEU A 632 4.36 -6.63 -20.84
N MET A 633 3.05 -6.88 -20.78
CA MET A 633 2.23 -7.23 -21.94
C MET A 633 2.13 -6.10 -22.95
N ASN A 634 2.25 -4.84 -22.52
CA ASN A 634 2.27 -3.68 -23.42
C ASN A 634 3.54 -3.70 -24.28
N ASP A 635 4.69 -4.02 -23.67
CA ASP A 635 5.95 -4.16 -24.41
C ASP A 635 5.87 -5.30 -25.44
N PHE A 636 5.31 -6.44 -25.03
CA PHE A 636 5.08 -7.57 -25.92
C PHE A 636 4.18 -7.19 -27.10
N GLU A 637 3.08 -6.50 -26.84
CA GLU A 637 2.13 -6.05 -27.86
C GLU A 637 2.76 -5.07 -28.85
N ILE A 638 3.54 -4.09 -28.33
CA ILE A 638 4.24 -3.11 -29.15
C ILE A 638 5.26 -3.81 -30.06
N VAL A 639 6.06 -4.70 -29.53
CA VAL A 639 7.06 -5.43 -30.32
C VAL A 639 6.36 -6.34 -31.33
N PHE A 640 5.36 -7.11 -30.93
CA PHE A 640 4.68 -8.06 -31.81
C PHE A 640 3.97 -7.38 -32.98
N LYS A 641 3.33 -6.23 -32.75
CA LYS A 641 2.63 -5.48 -33.81
C LYS A 641 3.57 -4.64 -34.67
N SER A 642 4.74 -4.27 -34.16
CA SER A 642 5.65 -3.32 -34.81
C SER A 642 7.01 -3.92 -35.18
N TRP A 643 7.20 -5.23 -35.06
CA TRP A 643 8.48 -5.91 -35.28
C TRP A 643 9.10 -5.66 -36.66
N ARG A 644 8.29 -5.39 -37.70
CA ARG A 644 8.75 -5.05 -39.03
C ARG A 644 9.44 -3.68 -39.13
N LYS A 645 9.28 -2.84 -38.10
CA LYS A 645 9.90 -1.50 -38.01
C LYS A 645 11.27 -1.53 -37.30
N ILE A 646 11.70 -2.71 -36.80
CA ILE A 646 13.00 -2.91 -36.12
C ILE A 646 14.18 -2.85 -37.08
#